data_9ba0a2fadc70293f0f5ec293d0fed236
#
_entry.id   9ba0a2fadc70293f0f5ec293d0fed236
#
_cell.length_a   1.000
_cell.length_b   1.000
_cell.length_c   1.000
_cell.angle_alpha   90.00
_cell.angle_beta   90.00
_cell.angle_gamma   90.00
#
_symmetry.space_group_name_H-M   'P 1'
#
loop_
_entity.id
_entity.type
_entity.pdbx_description
1 polymer ?
#
loop_
_entity_poly.entity_id
_entity_poly.type
_entity_poly.pdbx_seq_one_letter_code
_entity_poly.pdbx_strand_id
1 'polypeptide(L)'
;MNKKSFRYASLAMNILEKLLGTRFSLSGIENIPPQPVMFVANHFTRSETFFVPYIINKATNREVRCLADSKIFLGTFGKFLTSVGTVSTKDPNRDNIIIEDLVSGAFDWMIYPEGSMVKSKEIEYNGLYINRTPYRVGPVRTGASVLALKSELFRTEIIEAYRKNDKQTLDNYKINNGLTYHESYEKLTTKIVPVNITYYPIRPGENKIKALATRLIKNLPKQVVEELEIEGNILLDADINISFGEPINVADYIKSTREVIKKIPIIKDETKNNFIIKYYRSRLTSDFMEKVYSDVQINFDHIFVASLIHCSQSRIKISDLKRIIYYSAILIAKIKKYRLNSSVFEENIVKIFADEDFFEFDSVFNLAIKQNLIKKIAEDEIEIFKNFLNKEFDFHQIRIENTLQVILREFFLLENANSVVKRVSAFNKEELQKIVFKNIYEADLKIFDKNYLENFDKNFSKDKSIGSPLFLGNDVKSVKKIQNFGVVLVHGYKSAPKEVEDLAKFLNGYGIKTYSVRLKGHGTSPSDLKNYSWFDWYEAVQRGYCALGNICSNIAIVGFSTGGLLSLLTASQKKSLNKLVGIVSINSALKLRDIKSKMIPGINLWNELLEKFNLEKGRMEFIDDVPENPHINYSRNYIKGVYELEKLMILCENNLHKISLPTLIIQSKKDPVVNPISGKIIFDKIKSQQKKLVEMDFENHVIITSKNKELVFQEIINFFNQQKMI
;
A
#
# COMPACT_ATOMS: atom_id res chain seq x y z
N MET A 1 0.31 13.92 -34.98
CA MET A 1 0.24 14.54 -33.65
C MET A 1 1.14 15.78 -33.60
N ASN A 2 0.72 16.90 -32.99
CA ASN A 2 1.55 18.09 -32.90
C ASN A 2 2.36 18.09 -31.58
N LYS A 3 3.70 17.96 -31.70
CA LYS A 3 4.62 17.90 -30.55
C LYS A 3 4.50 19.07 -29.57
N LYS A 4 4.19 20.29 -30.07
CA LYS A 4 3.99 21.48 -29.21
C LYS A 4 2.71 21.37 -28.39
N SER A 5 1.58 20.97 -29.01
CA SER A 5 0.29 20.78 -28.30
C SER A 5 0.40 19.70 -27.25
N PHE A 6 1.09 18.60 -27.55
CA PHE A 6 1.33 17.51 -26.60
C PHE A 6 2.16 17.96 -25.39
N ARG A 7 3.18 18.79 -25.63
CA ARG A 7 4.03 19.35 -24.57
C ARG A 7 3.23 20.31 -23.63
N TYR A 8 2.31 21.10 -24.18
CA TYR A 8 1.40 21.94 -23.38
C TYR A 8 0.40 21.10 -22.59
N ALA A 9 -0.15 20.04 -23.17
CA ALA A 9 -1.01 19.11 -22.46
C ALA A 9 -0.27 18.44 -21.29
N SER A 10 0.96 17.99 -21.52
CA SER A 10 1.82 17.42 -20.49
C SER A 10 2.12 18.36 -19.34
N LEU A 11 2.38 19.64 -19.65
CA LEU A 11 2.59 20.66 -18.62
C LEU A 11 1.31 20.92 -17.79
N ALA A 12 0.17 21.03 -18.45
CA ALA A 12 -1.12 21.19 -17.78
C ALA A 12 -1.45 20.01 -16.87
N MET A 13 -1.18 18.78 -17.32
CA MET A 13 -1.37 17.57 -16.52
C MET A 13 -0.44 17.50 -15.31
N ASN A 14 0.83 17.90 -15.45
CA ASN A 14 1.75 18.01 -14.30
C ASN A 14 1.27 19.00 -13.23
N ILE A 15 0.71 20.12 -13.68
CA ILE A 15 0.16 21.13 -12.76
C ILE A 15 -1.08 20.55 -12.06
N LEU A 16 -1.95 19.87 -12.79
CA LEU A 16 -3.17 19.25 -12.25
C LEU A 16 -2.82 18.14 -11.24
N GLU A 17 -1.86 17.27 -11.55
CA GLU A 17 -1.33 16.23 -10.66
C GLU A 17 -0.88 16.82 -9.31
N LYS A 18 -0.11 17.92 -9.34
CA LYS A 18 0.35 18.60 -8.13
C LYS A 18 -0.79 19.28 -7.35
N LEU A 19 -1.75 19.89 -8.04
CA LEU A 19 -2.86 20.61 -7.42
C LEU A 19 -3.90 19.66 -6.78
N LEU A 20 -4.08 18.47 -7.36
CA LEU A 20 -4.99 17.45 -6.86
C LEU A 20 -4.37 16.57 -5.78
N GLY A 21 -3.04 16.63 -5.56
CA GLY A 21 -2.35 15.69 -4.69
C GLY A 21 -2.39 14.24 -5.20
N THR A 22 -2.87 14.05 -6.45
CA THR A 22 -2.98 12.72 -7.08
C THR A 22 -1.61 12.12 -7.32
N ARG A 23 -1.42 10.86 -6.97
CA ARG A 23 -0.20 10.10 -7.25
C ARG A 23 -0.50 9.03 -8.28
N PHE A 24 0.39 8.88 -9.27
CA PHE A 24 0.30 7.80 -10.25
C PHE A 24 1.38 6.77 -9.96
N SER A 25 0.95 5.53 -9.73
CA SER A 25 1.82 4.36 -9.61
C SER A 25 1.69 3.48 -10.86
N LEU A 26 2.81 3.03 -11.39
CA LEU A 26 2.86 2.18 -12.58
C LEU A 26 3.39 0.81 -12.22
N SER A 27 2.78 -0.23 -12.76
CA SER A 27 3.21 -1.60 -12.55
C SER A 27 3.14 -2.41 -13.84
N GLY A 28 4.10 -3.32 -14.07
CA GLY A 28 4.16 -4.12 -15.29
C GLY A 28 4.62 -3.35 -16.53
N ILE A 29 5.36 -2.24 -16.39
CA ILE A 29 5.90 -1.48 -17.52
C ILE A 29 6.78 -2.37 -18.41
N GLU A 30 7.47 -3.33 -17.82
CA GLU A 30 8.29 -4.34 -18.48
C GLU A 30 7.51 -5.21 -19.46
N ASN A 31 6.19 -5.30 -19.32
CA ASN A 31 5.30 -6.01 -20.21
C ASN A 31 4.99 -5.25 -21.50
N ILE A 32 5.36 -3.96 -21.59
CA ILE A 32 5.11 -3.17 -22.81
C ILE A 32 6.18 -3.52 -23.83
N PRO A 33 5.82 -4.17 -24.96
CA PRO A 33 6.79 -4.53 -26.01
C PRO A 33 7.43 -3.27 -26.63
N PRO A 34 8.64 -3.37 -27.20
CA PRO A 34 9.30 -2.22 -27.84
C PRO A 34 8.55 -1.69 -29.08
N GLN A 35 7.80 -2.55 -29.77
CA GLN A 35 6.94 -2.15 -30.90
C GLN A 35 5.65 -1.49 -30.44
N PRO A 36 5.00 -0.64 -31.28
CA PRO A 36 3.68 -0.10 -30.98
C PRO A 36 2.62 -1.18 -30.74
N VAL A 37 1.70 -0.88 -29.82
CA VAL A 37 0.69 -1.82 -29.34
C VAL A 37 -0.70 -1.18 -29.24
N MET A 38 -1.72 -2.02 -29.15
CA MET A 38 -3.04 -1.60 -28.72
C MET A 38 -3.18 -1.84 -27.20
N PHE A 39 -3.25 -0.77 -26.42
CA PHE A 39 -3.64 -0.82 -25.02
C PHE A 39 -5.15 -0.95 -24.93
N VAL A 40 -5.64 -1.89 -24.10
CA VAL A 40 -7.07 -2.04 -23.80
C VAL A 40 -7.27 -1.90 -22.32
N ALA A 41 -8.16 -0.97 -21.89
CA ALA A 41 -8.32 -0.62 -20.49
C ALA A 41 -9.79 -0.67 -20.03
N ASN A 42 -10.00 -0.86 -18.71
CA ASN A 42 -11.27 -0.54 -18.06
C ASN A 42 -11.53 0.98 -18.09
N HIS A 43 -12.78 1.40 -17.95
CA HIS A 43 -13.17 2.81 -18.08
C HIS A 43 -14.08 3.24 -16.95
N PHE A 44 -13.54 3.93 -15.97
CA PHE A 44 -14.25 4.39 -14.76
C PHE A 44 -14.50 5.89 -14.75
N THR A 45 -13.53 6.68 -15.26
CA THR A 45 -13.60 8.14 -15.33
C THR A 45 -13.32 8.62 -16.75
N ARG A 46 -13.90 9.77 -17.14
CA ARG A 46 -13.65 10.39 -18.46
C ARG A 46 -12.22 10.89 -18.58
N SER A 47 -11.66 11.35 -17.47
CA SER A 47 -10.29 11.88 -17.40
C SER A 47 -9.22 10.86 -17.79
N GLU A 48 -9.50 9.54 -17.69
CA GLU A 48 -8.61 8.47 -18.15
C GLU A 48 -8.20 8.62 -19.61
N THR A 49 -9.12 9.11 -20.46
CA THR A 49 -8.84 9.38 -21.88
C THR A 49 -7.68 10.35 -22.08
N PHE A 50 -7.41 11.19 -21.09
CA PHE A 50 -6.36 12.21 -21.14
C PHE A 50 -5.12 11.82 -20.34
N PHE A 51 -5.30 11.39 -19.08
CA PHE A 51 -4.14 11.17 -18.22
C PHE A 51 -3.42 9.84 -18.52
N VAL A 52 -4.12 8.78 -18.97
CA VAL A 52 -3.45 7.50 -19.21
C VAL A 52 -2.45 7.60 -20.37
N PRO A 53 -2.79 8.14 -21.56
CA PRO A 53 -1.81 8.39 -22.61
C PRO A 53 -0.64 9.28 -22.18
N TYR A 54 -0.93 10.31 -21.35
CA TYR A 54 0.09 11.20 -20.81
C TYR A 54 1.07 10.44 -19.90
N ILE A 55 0.56 9.62 -18.97
CA ILE A 55 1.39 8.86 -18.02
C ILE A 55 2.22 7.80 -18.75
N ILE A 56 1.65 7.11 -19.74
CA ILE A 56 2.41 6.16 -20.59
C ILE A 56 3.55 6.91 -21.29
N ASN A 57 3.28 8.08 -21.87
CA ASN A 57 4.32 8.88 -22.52
C ASN A 57 5.41 9.33 -21.53
N LYS A 58 5.03 9.82 -20.34
CA LYS A 58 5.97 10.24 -19.29
C LYS A 58 6.91 9.09 -18.86
N ALA A 59 6.40 7.87 -18.81
CA ALA A 59 7.15 6.70 -18.37
C ALA A 59 7.98 6.04 -19.47
N THR A 60 7.50 6.04 -20.71
CA THR A 60 8.07 5.24 -21.82
C THR A 60 8.55 6.08 -23.02
N ASN A 61 8.30 7.39 -23.01
CA ASN A 61 8.51 8.32 -24.13
C ASN A 61 7.77 7.93 -25.43
N ARG A 62 6.67 7.17 -25.33
CA ARG A 62 5.87 6.70 -26.46
C ARG A 62 4.66 7.61 -26.69
N GLU A 63 4.28 7.79 -27.95
CA GLU A 63 3.10 8.58 -28.32
C GLU A 63 1.89 7.65 -28.45
N VAL A 64 0.87 7.88 -27.59
CA VAL A 64 -0.35 7.08 -27.53
C VAL A 64 -1.53 7.89 -28.08
N ARG A 65 -2.21 7.37 -29.10
CA ARG A 65 -3.49 7.89 -29.59
C ARG A 65 -4.66 7.26 -28.85
N CYS A 66 -5.78 7.95 -28.76
CA CYS A 66 -6.99 7.43 -28.12
C CYS A 66 -8.26 7.82 -28.86
N LEU A 67 -9.33 7.07 -28.56
CA LEU A 67 -10.70 7.39 -29.02
C LEU A 67 -11.42 8.20 -27.94
N ALA A 68 -12.19 9.21 -28.37
CA ALA A 68 -13.06 9.96 -27.47
C ALA A 68 -14.45 10.23 -28.08
N ASP A 69 -15.43 10.44 -27.20
CA ASP A 69 -16.82 10.74 -27.62
C ASP A 69 -16.85 11.98 -28.51
N SER A 70 -17.58 11.89 -29.63
CA SER A 70 -17.76 13.00 -30.58
C SER A 70 -18.29 14.28 -29.94
N LYS A 71 -19.04 14.18 -28.85
CA LYS A 71 -19.63 15.34 -28.14
C LYS A 71 -18.58 16.28 -27.53
N ILE A 72 -17.36 15.81 -27.27
CA ILE A 72 -16.29 16.66 -26.71
C ILE A 72 -15.46 17.37 -27.79
N PHE A 73 -15.64 17.02 -29.08
CA PHE A 73 -14.94 17.66 -30.20
C PHE A 73 -15.59 18.98 -30.64
N LEU A 74 -15.91 19.87 -29.69
CA LEU A 74 -16.53 21.15 -29.96
C LEU A 74 -15.53 22.31 -29.84
N GLY A 75 -15.60 23.28 -30.77
CA GLY A 75 -14.84 24.52 -30.73
C GLY A 75 -13.31 24.36 -30.68
N THR A 76 -12.66 25.21 -29.91
CA THR A 76 -11.18 25.20 -29.72
C THR A 76 -10.70 23.96 -28.99
N PHE A 77 -11.51 23.40 -28.09
CA PHE A 77 -11.16 22.20 -27.36
C PHE A 77 -11.14 20.97 -28.25
N GLY A 78 -12.06 20.84 -29.20
CA GLY A 78 -12.03 19.77 -30.20
C GLY A 78 -10.77 19.84 -31.10
N LYS A 79 -10.36 21.05 -31.52
CA LYS A 79 -9.09 21.23 -32.27
C LYS A 79 -7.89 20.84 -31.43
N PHE A 80 -7.87 21.18 -30.15
CA PHE A 80 -6.81 20.75 -29.21
C PHE A 80 -6.75 19.23 -29.09
N LEU A 81 -7.88 18.52 -28.88
CA LEU A 81 -7.95 17.06 -28.81
C LEU A 81 -7.36 16.40 -30.06
N THR A 82 -7.77 16.87 -31.24
CA THR A 82 -7.20 16.35 -32.52
C THR A 82 -5.69 16.58 -32.59
N SER A 83 -5.20 17.73 -32.10
CA SER A 83 -3.77 18.06 -32.11
C SER A 83 -2.91 17.18 -31.22
N VAL A 84 -3.47 16.63 -30.15
CA VAL A 84 -2.80 15.69 -29.24
C VAL A 84 -3.00 14.21 -29.62
N GLY A 85 -3.62 13.94 -30.78
CA GLY A 85 -3.76 12.58 -31.31
C GLY A 85 -5.06 11.87 -30.93
N THR A 86 -6.02 12.57 -30.33
CA THR A 86 -7.33 12.01 -30.03
C THR A 86 -8.21 11.99 -31.27
N VAL A 87 -8.86 10.87 -31.55
CA VAL A 87 -9.76 10.66 -32.70
C VAL A 87 -11.19 10.50 -32.21
N SER A 88 -12.14 11.10 -32.94
CA SER A 88 -13.56 11.00 -32.60
C SER A 88 -14.09 9.58 -32.85
N THR A 89 -14.91 9.06 -31.90
CA THR A 89 -15.61 7.78 -32.11
C THR A 89 -16.55 7.76 -33.28
N LYS A 90 -16.95 8.93 -33.81
CA LYS A 90 -17.80 9.08 -35.01
C LYS A 90 -17.04 9.46 -36.28
N ASP A 91 -15.70 9.51 -36.22
CA ASP A 91 -14.92 9.75 -37.45
C ASP A 91 -15.11 8.59 -38.43
N PRO A 92 -15.57 8.86 -39.66
CA PRO A 92 -15.81 7.80 -40.64
C PRO A 92 -14.55 7.04 -41.03
N ASN A 93 -13.38 7.67 -40.93
CA ASN A 93 -12.07 7.06 -41.27
C ASN A 93 -11.34 6.47 -40.05
N ARG A 94 -11.97 6.50 -38.87
CA ARG A 94 -11.41 6.06 -37.61
C ARG A 94 -10.76 4.67 -37.68
N ASP A 95 -11.46 3.69 -38.22
CA ASP A 95 -11.00 2.30 -38.26
C ASP A 95 -9.77 2.16 -39.18
N ASN A 96 -9.73 2.86 -40.30
CA ASN A 96 -8.56 2.85 -41.20
C ASN A 96 -7.35 3.50 -40.53
N ILE A 97 -7.52 4.63 -39.84
CA ILE A 97 -6.44 5.29 -39.12
C ILE A 97 -5.82 4.33 -38.08
N ILE A 98 -6.65 3.62 -37.31
CA ILE A 98 -6.17 2.67 -36.27
C ILE A 98 -5.43 1.50 -36.94
N ILE A 99 -5.99 0.94 -38.02
CA ILE A 99 -5.40 -0.18 -38.77
C ILE A 99 -4.06 0.24 -39.38
N GLU A 100 -4.00 1.40 -40.02
CA GLU A 100 -2.79 1.94 -40.61
C GLU A 100 -1.68 2.10 -39.57
N ASP A 101 -1.96 2.73 -38.45
CA ASP A 101 -1.01 2.91 -37.34
C ASP A 101 -0.49 1.59 -36.79
N LEU A 102 -1.37 0.60 -36.57
CA LEU A 102 -0.99 -0.70 -36.05
C LEU A 102 -0.24 -1.57 -37.06
N VAL A 103 -0.56 -1.49 -38.35
CA VAL A 103 0.14 -2.22 -39.42
C VAL A 103 1.52 -1.62 -39.64
N SER A 104 1.62 -0.30 -39.75
CA SER A 104 2.89 0.41 -39.99
C SER A 104 3.77 0.46 -38.74
N GLY A 105 3.20 0.26 -37.55
CA GLY A 105 3.91 0.46 -36.29
C GLY A 105 4.19 1.93 -35.98
N ALA A 106 3.32 2.86 -36.42
CA ALA A 106 3.53 4.29 -36.25
C ALA A 106 3.19 4.82 -34.85
N PHE A 107 2.07 4.38 -34.30
CA PHE A 107 1.56 4.86 -33.02
C PHE A 107 0.96 3.74 -32.18
N ASP A 108 1.04 3.92 -30.84
CA ASP A 108 0.25 3.16 -29.90
C ASP A 108 -1.21 3.66 -29.88
N TRP A 109 -2.13 2.75 -29.56
CA TRP A 109 -3.53 3.08 -29.42
C TRP A 109 -4.07 2.67 -28.06
N MET A 110 -4.83 3.57 -27.40
CA MET A 110 -5.61 3.28 -26.19
C MET A 110 -7.08 3.15 -26.56
N ILE A 111 -7.67 2.00 -26.25
CA ILE A 111 -9.09 1.72 -26.50
C ILE A 111 -9.74 1.23 -25.20
N TYR A 112 -10.98 1.69 -24.96
CA TYR A 112 -11.82 1.27 -23.85
C TYR A 112 -12.94 0.36 -24.35
N PRO A 113 -12.79 -0.98 -24.29
CA PRO A 113 -13.73 -1.94 -24.90
C PRO A 113 -15.12 -1.93 -24.24
N GLU A 114 -15.24 -1.43 -23.02
CA GLU A 114 -16.53 -1.24 -22.34
C GLU A 114 -17.45 -0.32 -23.14
N GLY A 115 -16.89 0.57 -23.96
CA GLY A 115 -17.61 1.45 -24.87
C GLY A 115 -18.33 2.63 -24.21
N SER A 116 -18.31 2.68 -22.89
CA SER A 116 -18.76 3.78 -22.04
C SER A 116 -18.18 3.58 -20.64
N MET A 117 -18.14 4.65 -19.81
CA MET A 117 -17.70 4.53 -18.43
C MET A 117 -18.58 3.57 -17.64
N VAL A 118 -18.00 2.58 -16.98
CA VAL A 118 -18.69 1.65 -16.06
C VAL A 118 -18.57 2.19 -14.64
N LYS A 119 -19.33 3.26 -14.36
CA LYS A 119 -19.28 4.02 -13.10
C LYS A 119 -19.59 3.18 -11.86
N SER A 120 -20.40 2.12 -12.03
CA SER A 120 -20.76 1.18 -10.96
C SER A 120 -19.78 0.06 -10.76
N LYS A 121 -18.80 -0.11 -11.66
CA LYS A 121 -17.92 -1.30 -11.76
C LYS A 121 -18.71 -2.63 -11.74
N GLU A 122 -19.96 -2.61 -12.20
CA GLU A 122 -20.83 -3.79 -12.27
C GLU A 122 -20.50 -4.59 -13.53
N ILE A 123 -19.70 -5.62 -13.33
CA ILE A 123 -19.24 -6.54 -14.35
C ILE A 123 -19.63 -7.95 -13.94
N GLU A 124 -20.30 -8.67 -14.81
CA GLU A 124 -20.67 -10.07 -14.61
C GLU A 124 -19.95 -10.92 -15.68
N TYR A 125 -19.55 -12.13 -15.28
CA TYR A 125 -19.00 -13.12 -16.21
C TYR A 125 -19.97 -14.29 -16.37
N ASN A 126 -20.47 -14.46 -17.59
CA ASN A 126 -21.32 -15.59 -17.96
C ASN A 126 -20.87 -16.12 -19.33
N GLY A 127 -19.65 -16.70 -19.35
CA GLY A 127 -18.98 -17.07 -20.60
C GLY A 127 -18.47 -15.86 -21.41
N LEU A 128 -19.06 -14.68 -21.20
CA LEU A 128 -18.63 -13.37 -21.71
C LEU A 128 -18.73 -12.35 -20.59
N TYR A 129 -17.87 -11.34 -20.62
CA TYR A 129 -17.95 -10.19 -19.69
C TYR A 129 -19.10 -9.28 -20.09
N ILE A 130 -20.06 -9.11 -19.19
CA ILE A 130 -21.24 -8.28 -19.34
C ILE A 130 -21.07 -7.06 -18.46
N ASN A 131 -21.14 -5.87 -19.03
CA ASN A 131 -21.14 -4.62 -18.29
C ASN A 131 -22.55 -4.01 -18.25
N ARG A 132 -22.85 -3.36 -17.11
CA ARG A 132 -24.09 -2.65 -16.91
C ARG A 132 -23.85 -1.14 -16.89
N THR A 133 -24.46 -0.44 -17.81
CA THR A 133 -24.50 1.03 -17.89
C THR A 133 -25.94 1.49 -18.03
N PRO A 134 -26.28 2.79 -17.80
CA PRO A 134 -27.66 3.27 -17.94
C PRO A 134 -28.25 3.07 -19.34
N TYR A 135 -27.37 3.03 -20.33
CA TYR A 135 -27.77 2.99 -21.74
C TYR A 135 -27.73 1.58 -22.32
N ARG A 136 -27.13 0.65 -21.60
CA ARG A 136 -26.92 -0.70 -22.11
C ARG A 136 -26.54 -1.68 -21.00
N VAL A 137 -27.19 -2.85 -21.04
CA VAL A 137 -26.73 -4.08 -20.38
C VAL A 137 -26.36 -5.07 -21.49
N GLY A 138 -25.13 -5.55 -21.50
CA GLY A 138 -24.70 -6.51 -22.50
C GLY A 138 -23.19 -6.73 -22.56
N PRO A 139 -22.73 -7.62 -23.44
CA PRO A 139 -21.32 -7.96 -23.55
C PRO A 139 -20.45 -6.74 -23.88
N VAL A 140 -19.21 -6.78 -23.37
CA VAL A 140 -18.15 -5.84 -23.73
C VAL A 140 -18.00 -5.80 -25.26
N ARG A 141 -17.72 -4.63 -25.82
CA ARG A 141 -17.66 -4.45 -27.29
C ARG A 141 -16.42 -5.13 -27.88
N THR A 142 -16.62 -5.82 -28.99
CA THR A 142 -15.56 -6.54 -29.70
C THR A 142 -14.75 -5.67 -30.68
N GLY A 143 -14.98 -4.35 -30.71
CA GLY A 143 -14.34 -3.43 -31.67
C GLY A 143 -12.81 -3.47 -31.61
N ALA A 144 -12.21 -3.48 -30.43
CA ALA A 144 -10.77 -3.58 -30.25
C ALA A 144 -10.20 -4.89 -30.87
N SER A 145 -10.88 -6.02 -30.61
CA SER A 145 -10.50 -7.31 -31.20
C SER A 145 -10.62 -7.32 -32.71
N VAL A 146 -11.69 -6.73 -33.26
CA VAL A 146 -11.88 -6.64 -34.72
C VAL A 146 -10.77 -5.83 -35.37
N LEU A 147 -10.41 -4.67 -34.82
CA LEU A 147 -9.34 -3.82 -35.33
C LEU A 147 -7.99 -4.52 -35.25
N ALA A 148 -7.67 -5.16 -34.11
CA ALA A 148 -6.42 -5.88 -33.93
C ALA A 148 -6.30 -7.07 -34.89
N LEU A 149 -7.37 -7.87 -35.07
CA LEU A 149 -7.42 -8.99 -35.98
C LEU A 149 -7.26 -8.50 -37.44
N LYS A 150 -7.96 -7.43 -37.85
CA LYS A 150 -7.81 -6.82 -39.20
C LYS A 150 -6.39 -6.36 -39.43
N SER A 151 -5.78 -5.66 -38.49
CA SER A 151 -4.40 -5.17 -38.62
C SER A 151 -3.41 -6.31 -38.84
N GLU A 152 -3.54 -7.41 -38.11
CA GLU A 152 -2.67 -8.58 -38.27
C GLU A 152 -2.90 -9.33 -39.57
N LEU A 153 -4.15 -9.51 -39.98
CA LEU A 153 -4.49 -10.11 -41.30
C LEU A 153 -3.98 -9.27 -42.46
N PHE A 154 -4.22 -7.97 -42.46
CA PHE A 154 -3.79 -7.05 -43.51
C PHE A 154 -2.28 -6.99 -43.64
N ARG A 155 -1.56 -6.89 -42.51
CA ARG A 155 -0.09 -6.95 -42.49
C ARG A 155 0.41 -8.24 -43.17
N THR A 156 -0.16 -9.36 -42.75
CA THR A 156 0.27 -10.67 -43.26
C THR A 156 -0.01 -10.83 -44.77
N GLU A 157 -1.17 -10.34 -45.24
CA GLU A 157 -1.52 -10.40 -46.67
C GLU A 157 -0.66 -9.49 -47.52
N ILE A 158 -0.35 -8.28 -47.04
CA ILE A 158 0.57 -7.36 -47.75
C ILE A 158 1.96 -7.99 -47.86
N ILE A 159 2.50 -8.63 -46.84
CA ILE A 159 3.79 -9.34 -46.88
C ILE A 159 3.74 -10.47 -47.90
N GLU A 160 2.67 -11.28 -47.91
CA GLU A 160 2.54 -12.39 -48.82
C GLU A 160 2.37 -11.93 -50.28
N ALA A 161 1.57 -10.89 -50.53
CA ALA A 161 1.37 -10.30 -51.83
C ALA A 161 2.69 -9.72 -52.38
N TYR A 162 3.47 -9.05 -51.56
CA TYR A 162 4.79 -8.55 -51.94
C TYR A 162 5.75 -9.68 -52.33
N ARG A 163 5.83 -10.75 -51.53
CA ARG A 163 6.67 -11.91 -51.79
C ARG A 163 6.29 -12.65 -53.09
N LYS A 164 5.00 -12.59 -53.45
CA LYS A 164 4.44 -13.21 -54.65
C LYS A 164 4.41 -12.27 -55.87
N ASN A 165 4.84 -11.01 -55.74
CA ASN A 165 4.68 -9.95 -56.76
C ASN A 165 3.22 -9.72 -57.21
N ASP A 166 2.25 -9.93 -56.31
CA ASP A 166 0.81 -9.71 -56.55
C ASP A 166 0.49 -8.20 -56.47
N LYS A 167 0.68 -7.51 -57.58
CA LYS A 167 0.46 -6.06 -57.70
C LYS A 167 -1.02 -5.70 -57.45
N GLN A 168 -1.97 -6.53 -57.90
CA GLN A 168 -3.40 -6.25 -57.75
C GLN A 168 -3.80 -6.18 -56.27
N THR A 169 -3.35 -7.11 -55.47
CA THR A 169 -3.62 -7.11 -54.01
C THR A 169 -2.94 -5.93 -53.35
N LEU A 170 -1.69 -5.59 -53.69
CA LEU A 170 -0.97 -4.43 -53.13
C LEU A 170 -1.67 -3.11 -53.48
N ASP A 171 -2.11 -2.93 -54.70
CA ASP A 171 -2.83 -1.72 -55.15
C ASP A 171 -4.19 -1.59 -54.45
N ASN A 172 -4.91 -2.70 -54.21
CA ASN A 172 -6.14 -2.71 -53.45
C ASN A 172 -5.95 -2.23 -52.00
N TYR A 173 -4.90 -2.69 -51.31
CA TYR A 173 -4.60 -2.21 -49.95
C TYR A 173 -4.19 -0.75 -49.92
N LYS A 174 -3.44 -0.29 -50.92
CA LYS A 174 -3.06 1.11 -51.06
C LYS A 174 -4.25 2.02 -51.29
N ILE A 175 -5.17 1.67 -52.18
CA ILE A 175 -6.32 2.48 -52.55
C ILE A 175 -7.37 2.48 -51.41
N ASN A 176 -7.69 1.32 -50.85
CA ASN A 176 -8.81 1.17 -49.90
C ASN A 176 -8.40 1.49 -48.44
N ASN A 177 -7.14 1.29 -48.06
CA ASN A 177 -6.67 1.36 -46.69
C ASN A 177 -5.45 2.26 -46.47
N GLY A 178 -4.88 2.86 -47.53
CA GLY A 178 -3.65 3.67 -47.44
C GLY A 178 -2.37 2.85 -47.13
N LEU A 179 -2.43 1.52 -47.20
CA LEU A 179 -1.36 0.63 -46.77
C LEU A 179 -0.44 0.26 -47.96
N THR A 180 0.86 0.52 -47.82
CA THR A 180 1.90 0.09 -48.77
C THR A 180 2.89 -0.82 -48.03
N TYR A 181 3.44 -1.81 -48.71
CA TYR A 181 4.45 -2.69 -48.13
C TYR A 181 5.68 -1.91 -47.62
N HIS A 182 6.16 -2.31 -46.45
CA HIS A 182 7.41 -1.84 -45.87
C HIS A 182 8.13 -3.02 -45.19
N GLU A 183 9.46 -3.09 -45.28
CA GLU A 183 10.27 -4.19 -44.70
C GLU A 183 10.08 -4.36 -43.19
N SER A 184 9.77 -3.28 -42.45
CA SER A 184 9.51 -3.34 -41.03
C SER A 184 8.31 -4.24 -40.68
N TYR A 185 7.36 -4.43 -41.59
CA TYR A 185 6.18 -5.27 -41.37
C TYR A 185 6.53 -6.71 -41.04
N GLU A 186 7.63 -7.22 -41.57
CA GLU A 186 8.10 -8.59 -41.35
C GLU A 186 8.56 -8.82 -39.88
N LYS A 187 8.93 -7.75 -39.19
CA LYS A 187 9.41 -7.76 -37.81
C LYS A 187 8.32 -7.41 -36.81
N LEU A 188 7.15 -6.96 -37.25
CA LEU A 188 6.06 -6.51 -36.42
C LEU A 188 4.95 -7.59 -36.31
N THR A 189 4.31 -7.63 -35.18
CA THR A 189 3.06 -8.36 -34.96
C THR A 189 2.10 -7.46 -34.18
N THR A 190 0.79 -7.62 -34.41
CA THR A 190 -0.19 -6.87 -33.61
C THR A 190 -0.27 -7.44 -32.21
N LYS A 191 0.01 -6.61 -31.22
CA LYS A 191 -0.07 -6.99 -29.80
C LYS A 191 -1.07 -6.14 -29.07
N ILE A 192 -1.82 -6.79 -28.17
CA ILE A 192 -2.74 -6.12 -27.23
C ILE A 192 -2.12 -6.18 -25.86
N VAL A 193 -1.98 -5.04 -25.19
CA VAL A 193 -1.55 -4.94 -23.79
C VAL A 193 -2.78 -4.61 -22.95
N PRO A 194 -3.25 -5.53 -22.11
CA PRO A 194 -4.32 -5.26 -21.14
C PRO A 194 -3.84 -4.25 -20.09
N VAL A 195 -4.69 -3.29 -19.74
CA VAL A 195 -4.39 -2.25 -18.74
C VAL A 195 -5.50 -2.21 -17.71
N ASN A 196 -5.17 -2.29 -16.44
CA ASN A 196 -6.10 -2.03 -15.37
C ASN A 196 -5.80 -0.67 -14.72
N ILE A 197 -6.86 0.08 -14.40
CA ILE A 197 -6.78 1.35 -13.70
C ILE A 197 -7.56 1.21 -12.40
N THR A 198 -6.83 1.22 -11.27
CA THR A 198 -7.38 1.12 -9.92
C THR A 198 -7.18 2.43 -9.16
N TYR A 199 -8.21 2.91 -8.49
CA TYR A 199 -8.21 4.14 -7.68
C TYR A 199 -8.24 3.80 -6.20
N TYR A 200 -7.37 4.46 -5.40
CA TYR A 200 -7.36 4.30 -3.95
C TYR A 200 -6.74 5.51 -3.23
N PRO A 201 -7.36 6.00 -2.13
CA PRO A 201 -8.72 5.69 -1.70
C PRO A 201 -9.77 6.45 -2.54
N ILE A 202 -10.95 5.86 -2.74
CA ILE A 202 -12.08 6.61 -3.32
C ILE A 202 -12.84 7.26 -2.16
N ARG A 203 -12.67 8.57 -2.00
CA ARG A 203 -13.31 9.36 -0.93
C ARG A 203 -14.01 10.56 -1.54
N PRO A 204 -15.32 10.45 -1.85
CA PRO A 204 -16.08 11.58 -2.37
C PRO A 204 -16.12 12.69 -1.32
N GLY A 205 -15.37 13.75 -1.58
CA GLY A 205 -15.24 14.92 -0.71
C GLY A 205 -16.14 16.08 -1.11
N GLU A 206 -16.11 17.16 -0.32
CA GLU A 206 -16.78 18.42 -0.67
C GLU A 206 -15.99 19.20 -1.73
N ASN A 207 -16.72 19.82 -2.66
CA ASN A 207 -16.31 20.52 -3.88
C ASN A 207 -15.18 21.57 -3.74
N LYS A 208 -13.93 21.19 -3.51
CA LYS A 208 -12.79 22.11 -3.60
C LYS A 208 -12.34 22.38 -5.05
N ILE A 209 -12.73 21.56 -6.00
CA ILE A 209 -12.21 21.60 -7.39
C ILE A 209 -13.08 22.43 -8.32
N LYS A 210 -14.36 22.65 -8.01
CA LYS A 210 -15.26 23.48 -8.83
C LYS A 210 -14.68 24.87 -9.14
N ALA A 211 -14.10 25.51 -8.14
CA ALA A 211 -13.52 26.83 -8.28
C ALA A 211 -12.21 26.84 -9.12
N LEU A 212 -11.51 25.69 -9.19
CA LEU A 212 -10.24 25.60 -9.89
C LEU A 212 -10.42 25.25 -11.37
N ALA A 213 -11.29 24.27 -11.68
CA ALA A 213 -11.56 23.83 -13.05
C ALA A 213 -12.15 24.95 -13.91
N THR A 214 -13.07 25.73 -13.36
CA THR A 214 -13.68 26.89 -14.05
C THR A 214 -12.71 28.05 -14.28
N ARG A 215 -11.64 28.17 -13.48
CA ARG A 215 -10.60 29.19 -13.66
C ARG A 215 -9.54 28.83 -14.70
N LEU A 216 -9.22 27.53 -14.83
CA LEU A 216 -8.10 27.08 -15.69
C LEU A 216 -8.51 26.89 -17.15
N ILE A 217 -9.76 26.57 -17.45
CA ILE A 217 -10.20 26.27 -18.83
C ILE A 217 -11.47 27.07 -19.14
N LYS A 218 -11.33 28.20 -19.80
CA LYS A 218 -12.43 29.00 -20.33
C LYS A 218 -13.10 28.21 -21.49
N ASN A 219 -14.45 28.09 -21.47
CA ASN A 219 -15.29 27.51 -22.51
C ASN A 219 -15.33 25.97 -22.59
N LEU A 220 -15.26 25.26 -21.49
CA LEU A 220 -15.58 23.82 -21.45
C LEU A 220 -17.09 23.59 -21.66
N PRO A 221 -17.50 22.53 -22.41
CA PRO A 221 -18.91 22.12 -22.48
C PRO A 221 -19.43 21.79 -21.07
N LYS A 222 -20.68 22.18 -20.76
CA LYS A 222 -21.32 21.97 -19.43
C LYS A 222 -21.17 20.52 -18.92
N GLN A 223 -21.36 19.54 -19.78
CA GLN A 223 -21.22 18.11 -19.42
C GLN A 223 -19.81 17.72 -19.00
N VAL A 224 -18.79 18.37 -19.57
CA VAL A 224 -17.39 18.15 -19.16
C VAL A 224 -17.12 18.78 -17.80
N VAL A 225 -17.71 19.95 -17.53
CA VAL A 225 -17.59 20.62 -16.22
C VAL A 225 -18.24 19.78 -15.12
N GLU A 226 -19.45 19.29 -15.33
CA GLU A 226 -20.17 18.43 -14.37
C GLU A 226 -19.43 17.12 -14.09
N GLU A 227 -18.89 16.47 -15.11
CA GLU A 227 -18.08 15.24 -14.93
C GLU A 227 -16.75 15.55 -14.22
N LEU A 228 -16.08 16.65 -14.54
CA LEU A 228 -14.86 17.07 -13.86
C LEU A 228 -15.10 17.42 -12.39
N GLU A 229 -16.28 17.94 -12.03
CA GLU A 229 -16.65 18.16 -10.63
C GLU A 229 -16.74 16.85 -9.85
N ILE A 230 -17.37 15.82 -10.42
CA ILE A 230 -17.49 14.50 -9.81
C ILE A 230 -16.14 13.78 -9.80
N GLU A 231 -15.43 13.80 -10.92
CA GLU A 231 -14.15 13.12 -11.07
C GLU A 231 -13.06 13.79 -10.25
N GLY A 232 -13.08 15.13 -10.13
CA GLY A 232 -12.17 15.85 -9.29
C GLY A 232 -12.22 15.42 -7.82
N ASN A 233 -13.41 15.09 -7.30
CA ASN A 233 -13.56 14.56 -5.95
C ASN A 233 -13.04 13.12 -5.81
N ILE A 234 -13.03 12.35 -6.91
CA ILE A 234 -12.48 10.98 -6.92
C ILE A 234 -10.95 11.00 -7.04
N LEU A 235 -10.41 12.00 -7.76
CA LEU A 235 -8.99 12.13 -8.02
C LEU A 235 -8.21 12.82 -6.87
N LEU A 236 -8.91 13.56 -6.01
CA LEU A 236 -8.28 14.32 -4.93
C LEU A 236 -7.58 13.37 -3.93
N ASP A 237 -6.28 13.58 -3.73
CA ASP A 237 -5.42 12.79 -2.85
C ASP A 237 -5.45 11.28 -3.15
N ALA A 238 -5.91 10.88 -4.34
CA ALA A 238 -5.95 9.48 -4.73
C ALA A 238 -4.59 8.97 -5.24
N ASP A 239 -4.30 7.71 -4.96
CA ASP A 239 -3.27 6.91 -5.62
C ASP A 239 -3.94 6.14 -6.78
N ILE A 240 -3.52 6.43 -8.01
CA ILE A 240 -4.05 5.80 -9.21
C ILE A 240 -3.01 4.83 -9.73
N ASN A 241 -3.29 3.55 -9.58
CA ASN A 241 -2.43 2.51 -10.15
C ASN A 241 -2.86 2.21 -11.58
N ILE A 242 -1.89 2.27 -12.50
CA ILE A 242 -2.02 1.84 -13.89
C ILE A 242 -1.15 0.60 -14.06
N SER A 243 -1.79 -0.54 -14.24
CA SER A 243 -1.15 -1.85 -14.32
C SER A 243 -1.17 -2.37 -15.75
N PHE A 244 0.00 -2.75 -16.28
CA PHE A 244 0.14 -3.33 -17.62
C PHE A 244 0.28 -4.85 -17.49
N GLY A 245 -0.69 -5.58 -18.01
CA GLY A 245 -0.69 -7.04 -18.04
C GLY A 245 0.18 -7.61 -19.17
N GLU A 246 0.38 -8.94 -19.15
CA GLU A 246 1.10 -9.67 -20.18
C GLU A 246 0.50 -9.43 -21.57
N PRO A 247 1.31 -9.08 -22.57
CA PRO A 247 0.83 -8.79 -23.92
C PRO A 247 0.23 -10.04 -24.57
N ILE A 248 -0.83 -9.84 -25.33
CA ILE A 248 -1.47 -10.88 -26.14
C ILE A 248 -1.04 -10.68 -27.58
N ASN A 249 -0.40 -11.70 -28.16
CA ASN A 249 -0.01 -11.69 -29.56
C ASN A 249 -1.19 -12.15 -30.44
N VAL A 250 -1.72 -11.26 -31.28
CA VAL A 250 -2.90 -11.54 -32.11
C VAL A 250 -2.60 -12.59 -33.20
N ALA A 251 -1.36 -12.68 -33.66
CA ALA A 251 -0.93 -13.69 -34.66
C ALA A 251 -1.20 -15.13 -34.14
N ASP A 252 -1.10 -15.37 -32.82
CA ASP A 252 -1.27 -16.72 -32.27
C ASP A 252 -2.71 -17.23 -32.38
N TYR A 253 -3.69 -16.32 -32.46
CA TYR A 253 -5.10 -16.68 -32.66
C TYR A 253 -5.39 -17.10 -34.11
N ILE A 254 -4.75 -16.47 -35.09
CA ILE A 254 -5.13 -16.61 -36.50
C ILE A 254 -4.31 -17.65 -37.24
N LYS A 255 -3.08 -17.96 -36.81
CA LYS A 255 -2.10 -18.76 -37.52
C LYS A 255 -2.65 -20.11 -37.99
N SER A 256 -3.12 -20.95 -37.10
CA SER A 256 -3.60 -22.29 -37.38
C SER A 256 -4.84 -22.30 -38.31
N THR A 257 -5.81 -21.44 -37.99
CA THR A 257 -7.07 -21.34 -38.73
C THR A 257 -6.82 -20.77 -40.16
N ARG A 258 -5.93 -19.80 -40.27
CA ARG A 258 -5.58 -19.21 -41.53
C ARG A 258 -4.91 -20.23 -42.48
N GLU A 259 -4.03 -21.07 -41.97
CA GLU A 259 -3.39 -22.14 -42.77
C GLU A 259 -4.40 -23.16 -43.31
N VAL A 260 -5.41 -23.50 -42.54
CA VAL A 260 -6.49 -24.41 -42.94
C VAL A 260 -7.41 -23.75 -43.98
N ILE A 261 -7.88 -22.54 -43.72
CA ILE A 261 -8.84 -21.82 -44.58
C ILE A 261 -8.20 -21.45 -45.91
N LYS A 262 -6.90 -21.14 -45.98
CA LYS A 262 -6.18 -20.86 -47.25
C LYS A 262 -6.24 -22.02 -48.24
N LYS A 263 -6.32 -23.26 -47.76
CA LYS A 263 -6.40 -24.46 -48.62
C LYS A 263 -7.75 -24.62 -49.30
N ILE A 264 -8.75 -23.78 -49.03
CA ILE A 264 -10.07 -23.82 -49.63
C ILE A 264 -10.11 -22.84 -50.81
N PRO A 265 -9.97 -23.30 -52.08
CA PRO A 265 -9.74 -22.40 -53.21
C PRO A 265 -11.00 -21.63 -53.68
N ILE A 266 -12.19 -22.06 -53.25
CA ILE A 266 -13.48 -21.54 -53.77
C ILE A 266 -13.91 -20.26 -53.04
N ILE A 267 -13.28 -19.88 -51.90
CA ILE A 267 -13.71 -18.76 -51.07
C ILE A 267 -12.78 -17.56 -51.34
N LYS A 268 -13.37 -16.37 -51.57
CA LYS A 268 -12.60 -15.09 -51.70
C LYS A 268 -11.89 -14.78 -50.38
N ASP A 269 -10.72 -14.17 -50.45
CA ASP A 269 -9.91 -13.86 -49.25
C ASP A 269 -10.59 -12.93 -48.28
N GLU A 270 -11.37 -11.96 -48.74
CA GLU A 270 -12.19 -11.10 -47.91
C GLU A 270 -13.21 -11.91 -47.08
N THR A 271 -13.84 -12.96 -47.66
CA THR A 271 -14.76 -13.84 -46.99
C THR A 271 -14.03 -14.69 -45.94
N LYS A 272 -12.80 -15.13 -46.24
CA LYS A 272 -11.93 -15.88 -45.30
C LYS A 272 -11.58 -15.01 -44.09
N ASN A 273 -11.17 -13.77 -44.33
CA ASN A 273 -10.83 -12.83 -43.25
C ASN A 273 -12.04 -12.53 -42.36
N ASN A 274 -13.18 -12.27 -42.96
CA ASN A 274 -14.43 -12.03 -42.22
C ASN A 274 -14.82 -13.23 -41.35
N PHE A 275 -14.60 -14.47 -41.82
CA PHE A 275 -14.81 -15.68 -41.05
C PHE A 275 -13.85 -15.73 -39.85
N ILE A 276 -12.56 -15.51 -40.05
CA ILE A 276 -11.55 -15.52 -38.96
C ILE A 276 -11.90 -14.49 -37.90
N ILE A 277 -12.23 -13.26 -38.33
CA ILE A 277 -12.60 -12.16 -37.41
C ILE A 277 -13.86 -12.53 -36.63
N LYS A 278 -14.89 -13.03 -37.30
CA LYS A 278 -16.14 -13.42 -36.65
C LYS A 278 -15.93 -14.54 -35.62
N TYR A 279 -15.03 -15.47 -35.90
CA TYR A 279 -14.74 -16.61 -35.04
C TYR A 279 -13.95 -16.18 -33.79
N TYR A 280 -12.91 -15.34 -33.92
CA TYR A 280 -12.01 -15.02 -32.83
C TYR A 280 -12.34 -13.76 -32.03
N ARG A 281 -13.13 -12.82 -32.57
CA ARG A 281 -13.36 -11.53 -31.94
C ARG A 281 -13.87 -11.63 -30.49
N SER A 282 -14.82 -12.54 -30.22
CA SER A 282 -15.41 -12.69 -28.88
C SER A 282 -14.41 -13.34 -27.91
N ARG A 283 -13.67 -14.37 -28.37
CA ARG A 283 -12.65 -15.04 -27.57
C ARG A 283 -11.51 -14.09 -27.21
N LEU A 284 -10.95 -13.41 -28.18
CA LEU A 284 -9.89 -12.43 -27.95
C LEU A 284 -10.36 -11.29 -27.02
N THR A 285 -11.62 -10.86 -27.15
CA THR A 285 -12.21 -9.88 -26.22
C THR A 285 -12.29 -10.44 -24.80
N SER A 286 -12.76 -11.66 -24.62
CA SER A 286 -12.83 -12.29 -23.31
C SER A 286 -11.44 -12.44 -22.68
N ASP A 287 -10.47 -12.90 -23.45
CA ASP A 287 -9.11 -13.16 -22.97
C ASP A 287 -8.39 -11.87 -22.52
N PHE A 288 -8.51 -10.76 -23.24
CA PHE A 288 -7.91 -9.52 -22.75
C PHE A 288 -8.71 -8.87 -21.62
N MET A 289 -10.03 -8.98 -21.60
CA MET A 289 -10.83 -8.43 -20.49
C MET A 289 -10.64 -9.23 -19.20
N GLU A 290 -10.43 -10.55 -19.27
CA GLU A 290 -10.02 -11.35 -18.12
C GLU A 290 -8.73 -10.79 -17.50
N LYS A 291 -7.72 -10.51 -18.32
CA LYS A 291 -6.46 -9.92 -17.85
C LYS A 291 -6.68 -8.51 -17.29
N VAL A 292 -7.50 -7.67 -17.95
CA VAL A 292 -7.83 -6.33 -17.44
C VAL A 292 -8.46 -6.41 -16.07
N TYR A 293 -9.48 -7.24 -15.86
CA TYR A 293 -10.21 -7.31 -14.60
C TYR A 293 -9.48 -8.11 -13.52
N SER A 294 -8.59 -9.04 -13.88
CA SER A 294 -7.79 -9.80 -12.90
C SER A 294 -6.59 -9.02 -12.36
N ASP A 295 -6.18 -7.94 -13.00
CA ASP A 295 -4.99 -7.14 -12.64
C ASP A 295 -5.32 -5.92 -11.76
N VAL A 296 -6.48 -5.94 -11.10
CA VAL A 296 -6.87 -4.94 -10.10
C VAL A 296 -5.88 -4.95 -8.95
N GLN A 297 -5.39 -3.76 -8.55
CA GLN A 297 -4.56 -3.62 -7.38
C GLN A 297 -5.41 -3.68 -6.10
N ILE A 298 -5.28 -4.78 -5.35
CA ILE A 298 -6.01 -4.96 -4.09
C ILE A 298 -5.51 -3.96 -3.06
N ASN A 299 -6.43 -3.23 -2.43
CA ASN A 299 -6.17 -2.23 -1.41
C ASN A 299 -6.98 -2.50 -0.14
N PHE A 300 -6.78 -1.68 0.88
CA PHE A 300 -7.44 -1.81 2.18
C PHE A 300 -8.97 -1.78 2.09
N ASP A 301 -9.53 -0.87 1.27
CA ASP A 301 -10.97 -0.70 1.15
C ASP A 301 -11.66 -1.95 0.59
N HIS A 302 -11.04 -2.63 -0.38
CA HIS A 302 -11.52 -3.88 -0.93
C HIS A 302 -11.73 -4.93 0.16
N ILE A 303 -10.69 -5.14 0.99
CA ILE A 303 -10.71 -6.14 2.06
C ILE A 303 -11.69 -5.73 3.16
N PHE A 304 -11.73 -4.44 3.51
CA PHE A 304 -12.64 -3.91 4.53
C PHE A 304 -14.12 -4.16 4.16
N VAL A 305 -14.53 -3.75 2.95
CA VAL A 305 -15.94 -3.90 2.54
C VAL A 305 -16.30 -5.37 2.37
N ALA A 306 -15.43 -6.17 1.76
CA ALA A 306 -15.64 -7.62 1.62
C ALA A 306 -15.77 -8.31 3.00
N SER A 307 -14.98 -7.91 3.99
CA SER A 307 -15.06 -8.44 5.36
C SER A 307 -16.41 -8.17 6.00
N LEU A 308 -16.97 -6.98 5.83
CA LEU A 308 -18.31 -6.64 6.32
C LEU A 308 -19.40 -7.51 5.65
N ILE A 309 -19.32 -7.69 4.35
CA ILE A 309 -20.34 -8.42 3.59
C ILE A 309 -20.30 -9.92 3.88
N HIS A 310 -19.12 -10.49 4.04
CA HIS A 310 -18.96 -11.92 4.36
C HIS A 310 -19.15 -12.25 5.84
N CYS A 311 -19.22 -11.26 6.73
CA CYS A 311 -19.58 -11.49 8.12
C CYS A 311 -20.96 -12.15 8.21
N SER A 312 -21.06 -13.32 8.86
CA SER A 312 -22.34 -14.06 8.97
C SER A 312 -23.33 -13.38 9.92
N GLN A 313 -22.82 -12.67 10.92
CA GLN A 313 -23.62 -11.98 11.95
C GLN A 313 -23.94 -10.55 11.53
N SER A 314 -25.11 -10.04 11.91
CA SER A 314 -25.48 -8.63 11.74
C SER A 314 -24.74 -7.69 12.71
N ARG A 315 -24.15 -8.23 13.80
CA ARG A 315 -23.36 -7.49 14.77
C ARG A 315 -21.99 -8.10 14.94
N ILE A 316 -20.96 -7.25 15.00
CA ILE A 316 -19.59 -7.68 15.16
C ILE A 316 -18.80 -6.67 15.99
N LYS A 317 -17.84 -7.18 16.79
CA LYS A 317 -16.86 -6.32 17.45
C LYS A 317 -15.90 -5.72 16.43
N ILE A 318 -15.60 -4.44 16.57
CA ILE A 318 -14.62 -3.74 15.70
C ILE A 318 -13.26 -4.43 15.79
N SER A 319 -12.88 -4.90 16.99
CA SER A 319 -11.65 -5.67 17.21
C SER A 319 -11.60 -6.98 16.41
N ASP A 320 -12.75 -7.68 16.26
CA ASP A 320 -12.82 -8.91 15.45
C ASP A 320 -12.81 -8.59 13.95
N LEU A 321 -13.50 -7.53 13.53
CA LEU A 321 -13.43 -7.04 12.13
C LEU A 321 -11.98 -6.70 11.73
N LYS A 322 -11.25 -5.99 12.60
CA LYS A 322 -9.83 -5.68 12.38
C LYS A 322 -8.98 -6.94 12.17
N ARG A 323 -9.23 -8.01 12.93
CA ARG A 323 -8.53 -9.30 12.77
C ARG A 323 -8.84 -9.98 11.45
N ILE A 324 -10.12 -9.96 11.03
CA ILE A 324 -10.54 -10.50 9.75
C ILE A 324 -9.83 -9.77 8.61
N ILE A 325 -9.81 -8.44 8.64
CA ILE A 325 -9.14 -7.59 7.63
C ILE A 325 -7.64 -7.93 7.57
N TYR A 326 -6.94 -7.89 8.72
CA TYR A 326 -5.52 -8.17 8.81
C TYR A 326 -5.18 -9.55 8.24
N TYR A 327 -5.85 -10.61 8.74
CA TYR A 327 -5.50 -11.96 8.33
C TYR A 327 -5.89 -12.26 6.89
N SER A 328 -6.96 -11.67 6.38
CA SER A 328 -7.31 -11.74 4.96
C SER A 328 -6.22 -11.13 4.08
N ALA A 329 -5.70 -9.95 4.44
CA ALA A 329 -4.59 -9.31 3.72
C ALA A 329 -3.34 -10.21 3.69
N ILE A 330 -2.97 -10.79 4.85
CA ILE A 330 -1.81 -11.70 4.94
C ILE A 330 -1.98 -12.94 4.04
N LEU A 331 -3.17 -13.52 3.98
CA LEU A 331 -3.42 -14.68 3.12
C LEU A 331 -3.46 -14.31 1.64
N ILE A 332 -4.07 -13.18 1.29
CA ILE A 332 -4.11 -12.68 -0.08
C ILE A 332 -2.69 -12.37 -0.58
N ALA A 333 -1.83 -11.79 0.27
CA ALA A 333 -0.43 -11.51 -0.07
C ALA A 333 0.39 -12.78 -0.41
N LYS A 334 -0.01 -13.94 0.10
CA LYS A 334 0.62 -15.23 -0.26
C LYS A 334 0.22 -15.71 -1.66
N ILE A 335 -0.84 -15.18 -2.24
CA ILE A 335 -1.28 -15.48 -3.60
C ILE A 335 -0.51 -14.58 -4.55
N LYS A 336 0.62 -15.04 -5.07
CA LYS A 336 1.53 -14.26 -5.93
C LYS A 336 0.91 -13.68 -7.21
N LYS A 337 -0.32 -14.09 -7.52
CA LYS A 337 -1.06 -13.63 -8.72
C LYS A 337 -1.50 -12.18 -8.62
N TYR A 338 -1.77 -11.67 -7.40
CA TYR A 338 -2.39 -10.37 -7.22
C TYR A 338 -1.38 -9.25 -6.96
N ARG A 339 -1.65 -8.08 -7.54
CA ARG A 339 -0.97 -6.83 -7.19
C ARG A 339 -1.58 -6.26 -5.92
N LEU A 340 -0.74 -5.76 -5.03
CA LEU A 340 -1.17 -5.22 -3.75
C LEU A 340 -0.76 -3.76 -3.61
N ASN A 341 -1.66 -2.95 -3.09
CA ASN A 341 -1.34 -1.61 -2.62
C ASN A 341 -0.59 -1.70 -1.28
N SER A 342 0.29 -0.75 -0.99
CA SER A 342 1.05 -0.70 0.27
C SER A 342 0.18 -0.67 1.52
N SER A 343 -1.07 -0.21 1.42
CA SER A 343 -2.05 -0.21 2.52
C SER A 343 -2.36 -1.60 3.09
N VAL A 344 -2.11 -2.66 2.32
CA VAL A 344 -2.34 -4.06 2.75
C VAL A 344 -1.05 -4.84 3.03
N PHE A 345 0.13 -4.21 2.93
CA PHE A 345 1.37 -4.85 3.34
C PHE A 345 1.40 -5.05 4.85
N GLU A 346 2.01 -6.15 5.29
CA GLU A 346 2.01 -6.55 6.71
C GLU A 346 2.50 -5.44 7.64
N GLU A 347 3.58 -4.76 7.26
CA GLU A 347 4.19 -3.64 8.01
C GLU A 347 3.26 -2.42 8.19
N ASN A 348 2.29 -2.24 7.29
CA ASN A 348 1.34 -1.14 7.35
C ASN A 348 0.03 -1.59 8.01
N ILE A 349 -0.53 -2.72 7.58
CA ILE A 349 -1.84 -3.16 8.04
C ILE A 349 -1.86 -3.58 9.52
N VAL A 350 -0.72 -3.98 10.10
CA VAL A 350 -0.60 -4.28 11.53
C VAL A 350 -0.98 -3.09 12.42
N LYS A 351 -0.80 -1.86 11.91
CA LYS A 351 -1.15 -0.60 12.60
C LYS A 351 -2.65 -0.48 12.92
N ILE A 352 -3.50 -1.29 12.30
CA ILE A 352 -4.94 -1.36 12.61
C ILE A 352 -5.22 -1.71 14.09
N PHE A 353 -4.25 -2.34 14.79
CA PHE A 353 -4.34 -2.72 16.20
C PHE A 353 -3.63 -1.75 17.15
N ALA A 354 -3.06 -0.65 16.65
CA ALA A 354 -2.21 0.22 17.45
C ALA A 354 -2.95 1.13 18.42
N ASP A 355 -4.27 1.22 18.35
CA ASP A 355 -5.13 2.16 19.13
C ASP A 355 -4.71 3.63 18.91
N GLU A 356 -4.23 3.93 17.70
CA GLU A 356 -3.84 5.24 17.20
C GLU A 356 -4.63 5.58 15.91
N ASP A 357 -4.41 6.79 15.38
CA ASP A 357 -4.96 7.15 14.07
C ASP A 357 -4.42 6.22 12.98
N PHE A 358 -5.30 5.52 12.31
CA PHE A 358 -4.97 4.72 11.14
C PHE A 358 -5.91 5.12 10.00
N PHE A 359 -5.41 6.03 9.16
CA PHE A 359 -6.19 6.69 8.11
C PHE A 359 -6.97 5.70 7.24
N GLU A 360 -6.34 4.58 6.85
CA GLU A 360 -6.94 3.57 5.99
C GLU A 360 -8.22 3.00 6.61
N PHE A 361 -8.19 2.65 7.91
CA PHE A 361 -9.36 2.14 8.61
C PHE A 361 -10.36 3.26 8.91
N ASP A 362 -9.90 4.35 9.52
CA ASP A 362 -10.79 5.40 10.02
C ASP A 362 -11.59 6.06 8.89
N SER A 363 -10.95 6.29 7.74
CA SER A 363 -11.60 6.95 6.61
C SER A 363 -12.68 6.08 5.95
N VAL A 364 -12.42 4.79 5.71
CA VAL A 364 -13.43 3.88 5.12
C VAL A 364 -14.51 3.51 6.14
N PHE A 365 -14.17 3.42 7.42
CA PHE A 365 -15.12 3.17 8.50
C PHE A 365 -16.14 4.32 8.61
N ASN A 366 -15.67 5.57 8.58
CA ASN A 366 -16.53 6.75 8.57
C ASN A 366 -17.39 6.83 7.29
N LEU A 367 -16.83 6.44 6.14
CA LEU A 367 -17.59 6.33 4.90
C LEU A 367 -18.69 5.26 5.01
N ALA A 368 -18.40 4.12 5.64
CA ALA A 368 -19.38 3.06 5.86
C ALA A 368 -20.53 3.48 6.77
N ILE A 369 -20.25 4.32 7.77
CA ILE A 369 -21.31 4.95 8.60
C ILE A 369 -22.14 5.93 7.75
N LYS A 370 -21.47 6.83 7.01
CA LYS A 370 -22.12 7.85 6.16
C LYS A 370 -23.04 7.23 5.10
N GLN A 371 -22.64 6.10 4.53
CA GLN A 371 -23.40 5.37 3.52
C GLN A 371 -24.39 4.34 4.13
N ASN A 372 -24.56 4.32 5.45
CA ASN A 372 -25.49 3.44 6.18
C ASN A 372 -25.22 1.93 5.95
N LEU A 373 -23.98 1.55 5.68
CA LEU A 373 -23.59 0.14 5.67
C LEU A 373 -23.40 -0.40 7.08
N ILE A 374 -22.92 0.45 8.00
CA ILE A 374 -22.73 0.13 9.41
C ILE A 374 -23.29 1.22 10.31
N LYS A 375 -23.64 0.82 11.54
CA LYS A 375 -24.00 1.74 12.64
C LYS A 375 -23.19 1.34 13.89
N LYS A 376 -22.54 2.28 14.51
CA LYS A 376 -21.86 2.06 15.80
C LYS A 376 -22.92 1.95 16.90
N ILE A 377 -22.96 0.83 17.64
CA ILE A 377 -23.90 0.56 18.72
C ILE A 377 -23.26 0.57 20.11
N ALA A 378 -21.95 0.31 20.16
CA ALA A 378 -21.11 0.46 21.35
C ALA A 378 -19.70 0.90 20.96
N GLU A 379 -18.80 1.12 21.94
CA GLU A 379 -17.43 1.55 21.69
C GLU A 379 -16.67 0.59 20.75
N ASP A 380 -16.77 -0.73 20.99
CA ASP A 380 -16.15 -1.79 20.19
C ASP A 380 -17.19 -2.65 19.47
N GLU A 381 -18.37 -2.11 19.10
CA GLU A 381 -19.40 -2.92 18.43
C GLU A 381 -20.15 -2.14 17.37
N ILE A 382 -20.36 -2.79 16.21
CA ILE A 382 -21.13 -2.26 15.09
C ILE A 382 -22.24 -3.22 14.67
N GLU A 383 -23.29 -2.65 14.11
CA GLU A 383 -24.35 -3.36 13.38
C GLU A 383 -24.19 -3.14 11.86
N ILE A 384 -24.32 -4.22 11.08
CA ILE A 384 -24.10 -4.23 9.62
C ILE A 384 -25.43 -4.35 8.88
N PHE A 385 -25.68 -3.49 7.90
CA PHE A 385 -26.90 -3.46 7.09
C PHE A 385 -26.60 -3.90 5.65
N LYS A 386 -26.73 -5.19 5.36
CA LYS A 386 -26.42 -5.78 4.04
C LYS A 386 -27.35 -5.35 2.91
N ASN A 387 -28.51 -4.80 3.23
CA ASN A 387 -29.51 -4.32 2.26
C ASN A 387 -28.98 -3.18 1.38
N PHE A 388 -27.85 -2.56 1.72
CA PHE A 388 -27.24 -1.52 0.92
C PHE A 388 -26.85 -2.01 -0.48
N LEU A 389 -26.51 -3.31 -0.64
CA LEU A 389 -26.20 -3.92 -1.93
C LEU A 389 -27.38 -3.95 -2.90
N ASN A 390 -28.61 -3.92 -2.38
CA ASN A 390 -29.85 -4.00 -3.15
C ASN A 390 -30.43 -2.62 -3.46
N LYS A 391 -29.80 -1.53 -2.99
CA LYS A 391 -30.25 -0.18 -3.31
C LYS A 391 -29.91 0.18 -4.75
N GLU A 392 -30.94 0.61 -5.48
CA GLU A 392 -30.75 1.25 -6.78
C GLU A 392 -30.31 2.69 -6.55
N PHE A 393 -29.25 3.08 -7.24
CA PHE A 393 -28.70 4.43 -7.23
C PHE A 393 -28.72 5.01 -8.64
N ASP A 394 -28.84 6.34 -8.72
CA ASP A 394 -28.60 7.03 -9.98
C ASP A 394 -27.19 6.70 -10.49
N PHE A 395 -27.12 6.26 -11.74
CA PHE A 395 -25.86 5.83 -12.33
C PHE A 395 -24.77 6.92 -12.31
N HIS A 396 -25.15 8.18 -12.42
CA HIS A 396 -24.21 9.28 -12.40
C HIS A 396 -23.65 9.55 -11.01
N GLN A 397 -24.45 9.29 -9.98
CA GLN A 397 -24.12 9.59 -8.58
C GLN A 397 -23.60 8.40 -7.79
N ILE A 398 -23.68 7.17 -8.32
CA ILE A 398 -23.29 5.93 -7.60
C ILE A 398 -21.85 5.98 -7.05
N ARG A 399 -20.93 6.67 -7.74
CA ARG A 399 -19.55 6.84 -7.29
C ARG A 399 -19.43 7.68 -6.02
N ILE A 400 -20.45 8.48 -5.71
CA ILE A 400 -20.49 9.38 -4.54
C ILE A 400 -21.44 8.81 -3.48
N GLU A 401 -22.64 8.40 -3.88
CA GLU A 401 -23.69 7.98 -2.95
C GLU A 401 -23.51 6.55 -2.46
N ASN A 402 -22.88 5.69 -3.26
CA ASN A 402 -22.60 4.30 -2.88
C ASN A 402 -21.21 3.83 -3.33
N THR A 403 -20.19 4.56 -2.95
CA THR A 403 -18.79 4.25 -3.23
C THR A 403 -18.40 2.85 -2.77
N LEU A 404 -18.91 2.41 -1.61
CA LEU A 404 -18.60 1.10 -1.04
C LEU A 404 -19.11 -0.05 -1.92
N GLN A 405 -20.26 0.12 -2.59
CA GLN A 405 -20.74 -0.87 -3.54
C GLN A 405 -19.84 -0.94 -4.79
N VAL A 406 -19.37 0.21 -5.27
CA VAL A 406 -18.41 0.28 -6.39
C VAL A 406 -17.12 -0.45 -6.05
N ILE A 407 -16.55 -0.21 -4.86
CA ILE A 407 -15.34 -0.87 -4.36
C ILE A 407 -15.57 -2.40 -4.25
N LEU A 408 -16.70 -2.80 -3.69
CA LEU A 408 -17.02 -4.22 -3.53
C LEU A 408 -17.18 -4.96 -4.87
N ARG A 409 -17.83 -4.34 -5.84
CA ARG A 409 -18.02 -4.91 -7.18
C ARG A 409 -16.70 -5.12 -7.90
N GLU A 410 -15.77 -4.19 -7.78
CA GLU A 410 -14.41 -4.36 -8.30
C GLU A 410 -13.69 -5.56 -7.65
N PHE A 411 -13.80 -5.71 -6.32
CA PHE A 411 -13.17 -6.81 -5.61
C PHE A 411 -13.80 -8.17 -5.92
N PHE A 412 -15.09 -8.24 -6.19
CA PHE A 412 -15.78 -9.50 -6.51
C PHE A 412 -15.29 -10.16 -7.80
N LEU A 413 -14.69 -9.41 -8.70
CA LEU A 413 -14.04 -9.95 -9.90
C LEU A 413 -12.80 -10.79 -9.56
N LEU A 414 -12.24 -10.65 -8.34
CA LEU A 414 -11.08 -11.36 -7.84
C LEU A 414 -11.49 -12.59 -7.00
N GLU A 415 -12.06 -13.61 -7.65
CA GLU A 415 -12.71 -14.75 -6.99
C GLU A 415 -11.89 -15.39 -5.88
N ASN A 416 -10.59 -15.67 -6.12
CA ASN A 416 -9.73 -16.31 -5.11
C ASN A 416 -9.50 -15.39 -3.91
N ALA A 417 -9.30 -14.08 -4.11
CA ALA A 417 -9.12 -13.12 -3.02
C ALA A 417 -10.42 -12.98 -2.22
N ASN A 418 -11.57 -12.90 -2.91
CA ASN A 418 -12.88 -12.85 -2.29
C ASN A 418 -13.18 -14.11 -1.46
N SER A 419 -12.82 -15.29 -1.99
CA SER A 419 -12.97 -16.58 -1.29
C SER A 419 -12.10 -16.63 -0.02
N VAL A 420 -10.90 -16.04 -0.03
CA VAL A 420 -10.06 -15.91 1.17
C VAL A 420 -10.77 -15.11 2.24
N VAL A 421 -11.28 -13.90 1.90
CA VAL A 421 -12.00 -13.05 2.87
C VAL A 421 -13.21 -13.79 3.45
N LYS A 422 -14.00 -14.45 2.60
CA LYS A 422 -15.17 -15.26 3.02
C LYS A 422 -14.77 -16.34 4.02
N ARG A 423 -13.69 -17.08 3.74
CA ARG A 423 -13.18 -18.14 4.63
C ARG A 423 -12.71 -17.57 5.97
N VAL A 424 -11.94 -16.49 5.97
CA VAL A 424 -11.43 -15.85 7.19
C VAL A 424 -12.58 -15.30 8.04
N SER A 425 -13.61 -14.74 7.43
CA SER A 425 -14.81 -14.22 8.12
C SER A 425 -15.60 -15.30 8.86
N ALA A 426 -15.39 -16.59 8.51
CA ALA A 426 -16.03 -17.73 9.15
C ALA A 426 -15.18 -18.36 10.29
N PHE A 427 -13.97 -17.87 10.55
CA PHE A 427 -13.11 -18.42 11.60
C PHE A 427 -13.67 -18.18 13.00
N ASN A 428 -13.36 -19.11 13.91
CA ASN A 428 -13.59 -18.90 15.34
C ASN A 428 -12.79 -17.70 15.85
N LYS A 429 -13.42 -16.85 16.66
CA LYS A 429 -12.83 -15.60 17.13
C LYS A 429 -11.58 -15.83 17.98
N GLU A 430 -11.59 -16.80 18.90
CA GLU A 430 -10.45 -17.09 19.77
C GLU A 430 -9.27 -17.69 18.97
N GLU A 431 -9.59 -18.53 18.00
CA GLU A 431 -8.58 -19.07 17.10
C GLU A 431 -7.93 -17.97 16.25
N LEU A 432 -8.75 -17.06 15.70
CA LEU A 432 -8.27 -15.94 14.91
C LEU A 432 -7.35 -15.01 15.72
N GLN A 433 -7.65 -14.77 17.01
CA GLN A 433 -6.76 -14.01 17.90
C GLN A 433 -5.35 -14.62 17.97
N LYS A 434 -5.28 -15.94 18.21
CA LYS A 434 -4.01 -16.67 18.29
C LYS A 434 -3.26 -16.67 16.95
N ILE A 435 -3.99 -16.83 15.84
CA ILE A 435 -3.42 -16.79 14.49
C ILE A 435 -2.83 -15.42 14.19
N VAL A 436 -3.54 -14.33 14.48
CA VAL A 436 -3.06 -12.96 14.25
C VAL A 436 -1.80 -12.69 15.07
N PHE A 437 -1.81 -13.00 16.37
CA PHE A 437 -0.63 -12.90 17.23
C PHE A 437 0.57 -13.65 16.62
N LYS A 438 0.37 -14.92 16.27
CA LYS A 438 1.41 -15.77 15.69
C LYS A 438 1.98 -15.18 14.39
N ASN A 439 1.12 -14.66 13.51
CA ASN A 439 1.58 -14.05 12.25
C ASN A 439 2.42 -12.79 12.48
N ILE A 440 2.04 -11.92 13.41
CA ILE A 440 2.82 -10.72 13.74
C ILE A 440 4.19 -11.14 14.32
N TYR A 441 4.21 -12.08 15.26
CA TYR A 441 5.46 -12.55 15.87
C TYR A 441 6.38 -13.23 14.85
N GLU A 442 5.86 -14.11 13.99
CA GLU A 442 6.63 -14.75 12.93
C GLU A 442 7.15 -13.74 11.88
N ALA A 443 6.38 -12.67 11.62
CA ALA A 443 6.85 -11.59 10.74
C ALA A 443 8.03 -10.85 11.37
N ASP A 444 7.98 -10.55 12.68
CA ASP A 444 9.09 -9.90 13.39
C ASP A 444 10.35 -10.77 13.41
N LEU A 445 10.21 -12.08 13.58
CA LEU A 445 11.33 -13.03 13.48
C LEU A 445 11.94 -13.04 12.08
N LYS A 446 11.11 -13.08 11.03
CA LYS A 446 11.58 -13.06 9.63
C LYS A 446 12.26 -11.75 9.26
N ILE A 447 11.72 -10.62 9.73
CA ILE A 447 12.34 -9.29 9.53
C ILE A 447 13.71 -9.27 10.21
N PHE A 448 13.82 -9.78 11.43
CA PHE A 448 15.10 -9.88 12.12
C PHE A 448 16.09 -10.78 11.38
N ASP A 449 15.66 -11.99 11.00
CA ASP A 449 16.50 -12.95 10.27
C ASP A 449 17.08 -12.36 8.98
N LYS A 450 16.23 -11.68 8.21
CA LYS A 450 16.65 -10.98 7.00
C LYS A 450 17.67 -9.87 7.31
N ASN A 451 17.32 -8.98 8.26
CA ASN A 451 18.19 -7.86 8.61
C ASN A 451 19.53 -8.32 9.17
N TYR A 452 19.55 -9.41 9.96
CA TYR A 452 20.77 -9.99 10.50
C TYR A 452 21.69 -10.50 9.39
N LEU A 453 21.15 -11.22 8.40
CA LEU A 453 21.92 -11.73 7.27
C LEU A 453 22.46 -10.61 6.37
N GLU A 454 21.65 -9.58 6.10
CA GLU A 454 22.03 -8.46 5.23
C GLU A 454 23.08 -7.54 5.86
N ASN A 455 23.11 -7.43 7.21
CA ASN A 455 23.98 -6.51 7.94
C ASN A 455 25.02 -7.23 8.81
N PHE A 456 25.25 -8.52 8.59
CA PHE A 456 26.23 -9.27 9.38
C PHE A 456 27.65 -8.74 9.17
N ASP A 457 28.33 -8.41 10.27
CA ASP A 457 29.73 -8.00 10.32
C ASP A 457 30.49 -8.92 11.27
N LYS A 458 31.43 -9.68 10.72
CA LYS A 458 32.22 -10.68 11.49
C LYS A 458 32.92 -10.09 12.73
N ASN A 459 33.31 -8.80 12.70
CA ASN A 459 34.04 -8.17 13.77
C ASN A 459 33.17 -7.55 14.86
N PHE A 460 31.90 -7.18 14.51
CA PHE A 460 31.06 -6.37 15.39
C PHE A 460 29.68 -6.99 15.68
N SER A 461 29.18 -7.89 14.85
CA SER A 461 27.91 -8.56 15.12
C SER A 461 28.00 -9.50 16.31
N LYS A 462 26.97 -9.51 17.13
CA LYS A 462 26.82 -10.45 18.24
C LYS A 462 26.16 -11.73 17.75
N ASP A 463 26.08 -12.76 18.62
CA ASP A 463 25.33 -13.96 18.30
C ASP A 463 23.86 -13.64 17.95
N LYS A 464 23.34 -14.32 16.95
CA LYS A 464 22.00 -14.08 16.44
C LYS A 464 20.91 -14.20 17.50
N SER A 465 21.05 -15.11 18.47
CA SER A 465 20.11 -15.33 19.55
C SER A 465 19.92 -14.12 20.47
N ILE A 466 20.94 -13.23 20.53
CA ILE A 466 20.90 -12.01 21.34
C ILE A 466 19.91 -10.99 20.78
N GLY A 467 19.84 -10.89 19.44
CA GLY A 467 19.02 -9.90 18.74
C GLY A 467 17.59 -10.34 18.42
N SER A 468 17.27 -11.62 18.59
CA SER A 468 15.94 -12.14 18.22
C SER A 468 14.84 -11.61 19.16
N PRO A 469 13.68 -11.16 18.63
CA PRO A 469 12.50 -10.92 19.45
C PRO A 469 12.13 -12.16 20.25
N LEU A 470 11.67 -11.99 21.49
CA LEU A 470 11.35 -13.09 22.39
C LEU A 470 9.94 -12.98 22.95
N PHE A 471 9.14 -14.03 22.77
CA PHE A 471 7.83 -14.18 23.44
C PHE A 471 7.88 -15.31 24.46
N LEU A 472 7.42 -15.03 25.69
CA LEU A 472 7.23 -16.01 26.75
C LEU A 472 5.77 -15.96 27.21
N GLY A 473 5.08 -17.07 27.23
CA GLY A 473 3.65 -17.05 27.57
C GLY A 473 2.91 -18.35 27.80
N ASN A 474 3.53 -19.52 27.62
CA ASN A 474 2.76 -20.75 27.56
C ASN A 474 3.13 -21.88 28.54
N ASP A 475 4.31 -21.85 29.22
CA ASP A 475 4.84 -23.06 29.83
C ASP A 475 5.01 -23.08 31.36
N VAL A 476 4.51 -22.04 32.05
CA VAL A 476 4.68 -22.04 33.51
C VAL A 476 3.49 -22.69 34.17
N LYS A 477 3.73 -23.78 34.89
CA LYS A 477 2.81 -24.35 35.88
C LYS A 477 2.69 -23.36 37.07
N SER A 478 2.25 -22.13 36.81
CA SER A 478 2.07 -21.15 37.90
C SER A 478 0.79 -21.41 38.62
N VAL A 479 0.84 -21.27 39.92
CA VAL A 479 -0.26 -21.50 40.87
C VAL A 479 -1.43 -20.50 40.67
N LYS A 480 -1.17 -19.35 40.02
CA LYS A 480 -2.17 -18.38 39.57
C LYS A 480 -1.97 -18.04 38.12
N LYS A 481 -2.83 -18.54 37.25
CA LYS A 481 -2.93 -18.04 35.87
C LYS A 481 -3.45 -16.60 35.93
N ILE A 482 -2.55 -15.63 35.74
CA ILE A 482 -2.93 -14.26 35.44
C ILE A 482 -3.39 -14.27 33.97
N GLN A 483 -4.66 -14.52 33.78
CA GLN A 483 -5.27 -14.59 32.46
C GLN A 483 -5.43 -13.15 31.95
N ASN A 484 -5.06 -12.93 30.69
CA ASN A 484 -5.31 -11.70 29.93
C ASN A 484 -4.42 -10.47 30.21
N PHE A 485 -3.34 -10.58 30.97
CA PHE A 485 -2.34 -9.52 31.12
C PHE A 485 -1.04 -9.83 30.36
N GLY A 486 -0.49 -8.83 29.68
CA GLY A 486 0.74 -8.93 28.94
C GLY A 486 1.66 -7.74 29.14
N VAL A 487 2.95 -7.94 28.99
CA VAL A 487 3.98 -6.90 29.11
C VAL A 487 4.86 -6.84 27.87
N VAL A 488 4.88 -5.69 27.20
CA VAL A 488 5.86 -5.38 26.16
C VAL A 488 7.13 -4.91 26.84
N LEU A 489 8.26 -5.53 26.56
CA LEU A 489 9.58 -5.20 27.09
C LEU A 489 10.44 -4.54 26.03
N VAL A 490 11.04 -3.39 26.35
CA VAL A 490 11.79 -2.57 25.41
C VAL A 490 13.20 -2.30 25.92
N HIS A 491 14.20 -2.76 25.19
CA HIS A 491 15.62 -2.62 25.54
C HIS A 491 16.18 -1.22 25.26
N GLY A 492 17.41 -0.96 25.70
CA GLY A 492 18.12 0.30 25.54
C GLY A 492 18.79 0.47 24.15
N TYR A 493 19.34 1.68 23.93
CA TYR A 493 20.11 2.02 22.74
C TYR A 493 21.39 1.19 22.64
N LYS A 494 21.80 0.80 21.45
CA LYS A 494 22.91 -0.12 21.13
C LYS A 494 22.78 -1.54 21.72
N SER A 495 21.68 -1.86 22.35
CA SER A 495 21.42 -3.13 23.00
C SER A 495 20.59 -4.10 22.13
N ALA A 496 19.92 -5.05 22.74
CA ALA A 496 19.14 -6.08 22.05
C ALA A 496 18.10 -6.68 23.01
N PRO A 497 17.09 -7.46 22.52
CA PRO A 497 16.08 -8.12 23.36
C PRO A 497 16.64 -8.95 24.52
N LYS A 498 17.85 -9.49 24.38
CA LYS A 498 18.57 -10.21 25.45
C LYS A 498 18.75 -9.40 26.73
N GLU A 499 18.82 -8.06 26.65
CA GLU A 499 19.01 -7.18 27.81
C GLU A 499 17.81 -7.23 28.78
N VAL A 500 16.61 -7.46 28.25
CA VAL A 500 15.38 -7.54 29.04
C VAL A 500 14.89 -8.98 29.27
N GLU A 501 15.66 -9.98 28.86
CA GLU A 501 15.25 -11.39 28.93
C GLU A 501 15.07 -11.88 30.35
N ASP A 502 15.94 -11.50 31.30
CA ASP A 502 15.82 -11.92 32.71
C ASP A 502 14.57 -11.35 33.36
N LEU A 503 14.21 -10.10 33.03
CA LEU A 503 12.95 -9.51 33.44
C LEU A 503 11.76 -10.25 32.79
N ALA A 504 11.86 -10.61 31.51
CA ALA A 504 10.85 -11.39 30.83
C ALA A 504 10.58 -12.74 31.53
N LYS A 505 11.64 -13.47 31.87
CA LYS A 505 11.56 -14.74 32.59
C LYS A 505 10.97 -14.57 33.98
N PHE A 506 11.38 -13.53 34.71
CA PHE A 506 10.88 -13.23 36.04
C PHE A 506 9.37 -12.96 35.99
N LEU A 507 8.91 -12.07 35.10
CA LEU A 507 7.48 -11.77 34.94
C LEU A 507 6.68 -12.99 34.46
N ASN A 508 7.25 -13.79 33.56
CA ASN A 508 6.61 -15.02 33.10
C ASN A 508 6.47 -16.05 34.22
N GLY A 509 7.38 -16.08 35.21
CA GLY A 509 7.26 -16.87 36.44
C GLY A 509 6.00 -16.55 37.25
N TYR A 510 5.46 -15.35 37.15
CA TYR A 510 4.16 -14.94 37.69
C TYR A 510 2.98 -15.24 36.77
N GLY A 511 3.19 -15.88 35.61
CA GLY A 511 2.14 -16.19 34.64
C GLY A 511 1.81 -15.02 33.68
N ILE A 512 2.60 -13.96 33.69
CA ILE A 512 2.43 -12.79 32.80
C ILE A 512 3.04 -13.11 31.43
N LYS A 513 2.29 -12.87 30.36
CA LYS A 513 2.84 -12.99 28.99
C LYS A 513 3.77 -11.82 28.72
N THR A 514 4.96 -12.10 28.17
CA THR A 514 5.94 -11.06 27.84
C THR A 514 6.35 -11.10 26.38
N TYR A 515 6.53 -9.93 25.80
CA TYR A 515 7.04 -9.77 24.42
C TYR A 515 8.20 -8.77 24.44
N SER A 516 9.44 -9.29 24.31
CA SER A 516 10.64 -8.49 24.20
C SER A 516 10.83 -8.09 22.75
N VAL A 517 10.57 -6.82 22.42
CA VAL A 517 10.67 -6.30 21.05
C VAL A 517 12.13 -6.07 20.66
N ARG A 518 12.42 -6.17 19.36
CA ARG A 518 13.70 -5.75 18.79
C ARG A 518 13.55 -4.39 18.11
N LEU A 519 14.25 -3.39 18.57
CA LEU A 519 14.34 -2.10 17.87
C LEU A 519 15.13 -2.28 16.57
N LYS A 520 14.66 -1.70 15.46
CA LYS A 520 15.31 -1.81 14.15
C LYS A 520 16.76 -1.29 14.24
N GLY A 521 17.69 -1.94 13.56
CA GLY A 521 19.13 -1.63 13.63
C GLY A 521 19.85 -2.18 14.87
N HIS A 522 19.14 -2.81 15.82
CA HIS A 522 19.70 -3.41 17.03
C HIS A 522 19.79 -4.94 16.89
N GLY A 523 20.77 -5.55 17.57
CA GLY A 523 20.98 -7.00 17.53
C GLY A 523 21.52 -7.54 16.21
N THR A 524 21.95 -6.70 15.29
CA THR A 524 22.56 -6.99 13.99
C THR A 524 24.05 -6.59 14.00
N SER A 525 24.37 -5.40 13.50
CA SER A 525 25.70 -4.79 13.58
C SER A 525 25.60 -3.30 13.93
N PRO A 526 26.69 -2.67 14.47
CA PRO A 526 26.66 -1.25 14.78
C PRO A 526 26.32 -0.36 13.59
N SER A 527 26.80 -0.70 12.40
CA SER A 527 26.58 0.07 11.16
C SER A 527 25.11 0.08 10.72
N ASP A 528 24.32 -0.92 11.14
CA ASP A 528 22.90 -0.99 10.81
C ASP A 528 22.09 0.11 11.52
N LEU A 529 22.54 0.61 12.68
CA LEU A 529 21.88 1.70 13.41
C LEU A 529 21.71 2.98 12.58
N LYS A 530 22.64 3.28 11.67
CA LYS A 530 22.56 4.49 10.82
C LYS A 530 21.43 4.47 9.80
N ASN A 531 20.85 3.30 9.54
CA ASN A 531 19.79 3.11 8.53
C ASN A 531 18.38 3.41 9.08
N TYR A 532 18.24 3.57 10.39
CA TYR A 532 16.94 3.71 11.05
C TYR A 532 16.85 5.00 11.85
N SER A 533 15.60 5.48 11.94
CA SER A 533 15.21 6.65 12.73
C SER A 533 14.57 6.25 14.06
N TRP A 534 14.35 7.22 14.94
CA TRP A 534 13.58 7.02 16.18
C TRP A 534 12.16 6.49 15.90
N PHE A 535 11.58 6.84 14.74
CA PHE A 535 10.24 6.39 14.34
C PHE A 535 10.21 4.89 14.06
N ASP A 536 11.27 4.33 13.45
CA ASP A 536 11.41 2.88 13.24
C ASP A 536 11.49 2.11 14.57
N TRP A 537 12.12 2.69 15.60
CA TRP A 537 12.14 2.12 16.94
C TRP A 537 10.77 2.19 17.60
N TYR A 538 10.07 3.32 17.44
CA TYR A 538 8.70 3.48 17.90
C TYR A 538 7.77 2.44 17.26
N GLU A 539 7.83 2.25 15.94
CA GLU A 539 7.05 1.23 15.24
C GLU A 539 7.31 -0.18 15.78
N ALA A 540 8.54 -0.52 16.16
CA ALA A 540 8.84 -1.82 16.77
C ALA A 540 8.09 -2.03 18.09
N VAL A 541 8.00 -0.99 18.93
CA VAL A 541 7.21 -1.06 20.18
C VAL A 541 5.72 -1.19 19.87
N GLN A 542 5.22 -0.44 18.88
CA GLN A 542 3.83 -0.57 18.42
C GLN A 542 3.50 -1.99 17.95
N ARG A 543 4.39 -2.63 17.22
CA ARG A 543 4.19 -4.02 16.76
C ARG A 543 4.08 -4.99 17.92
N GLY A 544 4.94 -4.87 18.95
CA GLY A 544 4.83 -5.66 20.18
C GLY A 544 3.50 -5.45 20.90
N TYR A 545 3.06 -4.20 21.01
CA TYR A 545 1.75 -3.85 21.53
C TYR A 545 0.62 -4.46 20.71
N CYS A 546 0.65 -4.32 19.39
CA CYS A 546 -0.33 -4.91 18.48
C CYS A 546 -0.39 -6.44 18.61
N ALA A 547 0.77 -7.09 18.70
CA ALA A 547 0.84 -8.54 18.87
C ALA A 547 0.16 -8.98 20.17
N LEU A 548 0.61 -8.48 21.31
CA LEU A 548 0.01 -8.83 22.63
C LEU A 548 -1.46 -8.44 22.73
N GLY A 549 -1.87 -7.31 22.15
CA GLY A 549 -3.26 -6.85 22.12
C GLY A 549 -4.25 -7.79 21.44
N ASN A 550 -3.77 -8.79 20.71
CA ASN A 550 -4.62 -9.83 20.15
C ASN A 550 -4.88 -11.00 21.11
N ILE A 551 -4.02 -11.19 22.12
CA ILE A 551 -4.11 -12.31 23.08
C ILE A 551 -4.22 -11.86 24.55
N CYS A 552 -4.12 -10.55 24.79
CA CYS A 552 -4.27 -9.94 26.12
C CYS A 552 -5.30 -8.81 26.05
N SER A 553 -6.11 -8.67 27.08
CA SER A 553 -7.03 -7.53 27.24
C SER A 553 -6.35 -6.34 27.89
N ASN A 554 -5.36 -6.59 28.76
CA ASN A 554 -4.60 -5.57 29.47
C ASN A 554 -3.11 -5.71 29.15
N ILE A 555 -2.47 -4.58 28.84
CA ILE A 555 -1.06 -4.52 28.46
C ILE A 555 -0.37 -3.43 29.28
N ALA A 556 0.82 -3.74 29.82
CA ALA A 556 1.75 -2.72 30.26
C ALA A 556 2.96 -2.67 29.32
N ILE A 557 3.64 -1.53 29.26
CA ILE A 557 4.91 -1.40 28.54
C ILE A 557 5.99 -1.07 29.57
N VAL A 558 7.06 -1.85 29.58
CA VAL A 558 8.22 -1.67 30.47
C VAL A 558 9.43 -1.43 29.61
N GLY A 559 10.03 -0.25 29.72
CA GLY A 559 11.18 0.13 28.92
C GLY A 559 12.36 0.57 29.75
N PHE A 560 13.56 0.18 29.27
CA PHE A 560 14.83 0.56 29.88
C PHE A 560 15.54 1.58 29.00
N SER A 561 16.09 2.64 29.58
CA SER A 561 16.87 3.68 28.89
C SER A 561 16.11 4.30 27.71
N THR A 562 16.54 4.11 26.47
CA THR A 562 15.80 4.49 25.24
C THR A 562 14.44 3.79 25.17
N GLY A 563 14.38 2.53 25.59
CA GLY A 563 13.11 1.80 25.69
C GLY A 563 12.13 2.47 26.64
N GLY A 564 12.61 3.10 27.71
CA GLY A 564 11.78 3.88 28.62
C GLY A 564 11.18 5.13 27.96
N LEU A 565 11.96 5.85 27.13
CA LEU A 565 11.44 6.96 26.34
C LEU A 565 10.36 6.51 25.34
N LEU A 566 10.62 5.40 24.64
CA LEU A 566 9.67 4.82 23.68
C LEU A 566 8.37 4.38 24.38
N SER A 567 8.46 3.81 25.57
CA SER A 567 7.30 3.43 26.38
C SER A 567 6.44 4.65 26.76
N LEU A 568 7.08 5.72 27.22
CA LEU A 568 6.41 6.98 27.55
C LEU A 568 5.80 7.64 26.31
N LEU A 569 6.55 7.67 25.18
CA LEU A 569 6.04 8.22 23.92
C LEU A 569 4.82 7.43 23.45
N THR A 570 4.87 6.09 23.49
CA THR A 570 3.74 5.24 23.14
C THR A 570 2.50 5.58 23.96
N ALA A 571 2.62 5.72 25.26
CA ALA A 571 1.49 6.10 26.11
C ALA A 571 0.89 7.48 25.76
N SER A 572 1.75 8.41 25.31
CA SER A 572 1.32 9.77 24.94
C SER A 572 0.56 9.87 23.61
N GLN A 573 0.68 8.86 22.75
CA GLN A 573 0.07 8.85 21.40
C GLN A 573 -1.23 8.04 21.32
N LYS A 574 -1.56 7.23 22.35
CA LYS A 574 -2.77 6.39 22.34
C LYS A 574 -4.04 7.23 22.40
N LYS A 575 -4.95 7.03 21.46
CA LYS A 575 -6.29 7.62 21.46
C LYS A 575 -7.25 6.91 22.43
N SER A 576 -7.12 5.61 22.53
CA SER A 576 -7.89 4.75 23.41
C SER A 576 -6.95 4.03 24.36
N LEU A 577 -7.26 4.12 25.65
CA LEU A 577 -6.50 3.46 26.72
C LEU A 577 -7.13 2.12 27.12
N ASN A 578 -7.97 1.54 26.26
CA ASN A 578 -8.75 0.35 26.59
C ASN A 578 -7.89 -0.88 26.89
N LYS A 579 -6.67 -0.96 26.29
CA LYS A 579 -5.77 -2.09 26.53
C LYS A 579 -4.49 -1.69 27.25
N LEU A 580 -3.98 -0.48 27.03
CA LEU A 580 -2.78 0.00 27.71
C LEU A 580 -3.13 0.48 29.09
N VAL A 581 -2.76 -0.30 30.13
CA VAL A 581 -3.15 -0.04 31.52
C VAL A 581 -2.03 0.52 32.39
N GLY A 582 -0.77 0.49 31.94
CA GLY A 582 0.34 1.04 32.71
C GLY A 582 1.67 1.10 31.98
N ILE A 583 2.56 1.95 32.49
CA ILE A 583 3.92 2.17 31.96
C ILE A 583 4.93 2.01 33.08
N VAL A 584 6.06 1.38 32.79
CA VAL A 584 7.25 1.38 33.65
C VAL A 584 8.43 1.94 32.87
N SER A 585 9.01 3.00 33.35
CA SER A 585 10.13 3.73 32.78
C SER A 585 11.36 3.54 33.68
N ILE A 586 12.38 2.83 33.19
CA ILE A 586 13.58 2.47 33.96
C ILE A 586 14.79 3.22 33.40
N ASN A 587 15.46 4.05 34.20
CA ASN A 587 16.63 4.86 33.81
C ASN A 587 16.46 5.51 32.44
N SER A 588 15.28 6.10 32.17
CA SER A 588 14.95 6.64 30.85
C SER A 588 15.86 7.78 30.44
N ALA A 589 16.41 7.70 29.26
CA ALA A 589 17.45 8.59 28.75
C ALA A 589 16.94 9.98 28.34
N LEU A 590 16.16 10.65 29.21
CA LEU A 590 15.59 11.98 28.90
C LEU A 590 16.66 13.09 28.91
N LYS A 591 17.64 13.01 29.80
CA LYS A 591 18.81 13.89 29.87
C LYS A 591 20.06 13.03 30.05
N LEU A 592 21.03 13.21 29.18
CA LEU A 592 22.34 12.51 29.30
C LEU A 592 23.32 13.34 30.12
N ARG A 593 24.27 12.65 30.80
CA ARG A 593 25.34 13.32 31.58
C ARG A 593 26.44 13.88 30.70
N ASP A 594 26.75 13.21 29.56
CA ASP A 594 27.91 13.57 28.75
C ASP A 594 27.63 14.85 27.92
N ILE A 595 28.53 15.84 28.06
CA ILE A 595 28.56 17.09 27.32
C ILE A 595 28.85 16.86 25.82
N LYS A 596 29.60 15.80 25.48
CA LYS A 596 29.93 15.47 24.09
C LYS A 596 28.69 15.16 23.24
N SER A 597 27.65 14.63 23.86
CA SER A 597 26.37 14.39 23.16
C SER A 597 25.77 15.69 22.60
N LYS A 598 25.98 16.84 23.27
CA LYS A 598 25.47 18.15 22.81
C LYS A 598 26.10 18.66 21.52
N MET A 599 27.27 18.11 21.12
CA MET A 599 27.95 18.47 19.87
C MET A 599 27.46 17.65 18.66
N ILE A 600 26.74 16.57 18.90
CA ILE A 600 26.33 15.59 17.87
C ILE A 600 25.41 16.20 16.82
N PRO A 601 24.41 17.05 17.13
CA PRO A 601 23.60 17.68 16.10
C PRO A 601 24.43 18.48 15.09
N GLY A 602 25.44 19.21 15.57
CA GLY A 602 26.35 19.97 14.72
C GLY A 602 27.23 19.05 13.84
N ILE A 603 27.73 17.96 14.40
CA ILE A 603 28.52 16.96 13.65
C ILE A 603 27.65 16.25 12.61
N ASN A 604 26.42 15.91 12.95
CA ASN A 604 25.51 15.30 11.99
C ASN A 604 25.18 16.24 10.83
N LEU A 605 24.86 17.50 11.11
CA LEU A 605 24.63 18.51 10.09
C LEU A 605 25.85 18.71 9.18
N TRP A 606 27.07 18.71 9.77
CA TRP A 606 28.32 18.78 9.03
C TRP A 606 28.51 17.57 8.12
N ASN A 607 28.24 16.37 8.62
CA ASN A 607 28.30 15.12 7.84
C ASN A 607 27.29 15.14 6.68
N GLU A 608 26.07 15.61 6.89
CA GLU A 608 25.04 15.75 5.84
C GLU A 608 25.46 16.75 4.74
N LEU A 609 26.14 17.85 5.12
CA LEU A 609 26.69 18.80 4.16
C LEU A 609 27.83 18.15 3.34
N LEU A 610 28.74 17.43 3.98
CA LEU A 610 29.83 16.73 3.29
C LEU A 610 29.27 15.66 2.32
N GLU A 611 28.24 14.94 2.72
CA GLU A 611 27.57 13.94 1.87
C GLU A 611 26.93 14.58 0.64
N LYS A 612 26.24 15.71 0.81
CA LYS A 612 25.61 16.47 -0.28
C LYS A 612 26.62 16.98 -1.33
N PHE A 613 27.88 17.22 -0.90
CA PHE A 613 28.97 17.64 -1.79
C PHE A 613 29.91 16.50 -2.19
N ASN A 614 29.55 15.23 -1.88
CA ASN A 614 30.37 14.04 -2.13
C ASN A 614 31.81 14.13 -1.56
N LEU A 615 31.96 14.79 -0.40
CA LEU A 615 33.24 14.95 0.29
C LEU A 615 33.36 13.93 1.43
N GLU A 616 34.25 12.94 1.31
CA GLU A 616 34.47 11.93 2.37
C GLU A 616 35.44 12.39 3.45
N LYS A 617 36.39 13.28 3.12
CA LYS A 617 37.38 13.79 4.07
C LYS A 617 36.76 14.72 5.11
N GLY A 618 36.97 14.40 6.41
CA GLY A 618 36.44 15.18 7.53
C GLY A 618 35.10 14.71 8.07
N ARG A 619 34.54 13.62 7.55
CA ARG A 619 33.30 13.00 8.04
C ARG A 619 33.58 12.12 9.26
N MET A 620 32.86 12.37 10.36
CA MET A 620 32.91 11.53 11.57
C MET A 620 31.63 10.69 11.62
N GLU A 621 31.76 9.40 11.30
CA GLU A 621 30.58 8.52 11.23
C GLU A 621 30.24 7.87 12.58
N PHE A 622 31.20 7.59 13.39
CA PHE A 622 31.03 6.88 14.65
C PHE A 622 32.07 7.27 15.71
N ILE A 623 31.79 6.89 16.97
CA ILE A 623 32.64 6.98 18.12
C ILE A 623 32.70 5.59 18.77
N ASP A 624 33.89 5.06 19.04
CA ASP A 624 34.03 3.81 19.78
C ASP A 624 33.92 4.09 21.27
N ASP A 625 33.24 3.21 22.02
CA ASP A 625 33.13 3.25 23.48
C ASP A 625 33.14 1.84 24.09
N VAL A 626 33.26 1.76 25.41
CA VAL A 626 33.23 0.50 26.17
C VAL A 626 31.89 0.41 26.90
N PRO A 627 30.96 -0.42 26.41
CA PRO A 627 29.65 -0.56 27.05
C PRO A 627 29.71 -1.37 28.35
N GLU A 628 28.76 -1.11 29.28
CA GLU A 628 28.65 -1.88 30.54
C GLU A 628 28.37 -3.37 30.30
N ASN A 629 27.62 -3.72 29.24
CA ASN A 629 27.34 -5.09 28.83
C ASN A 629 27.95 -5.42 27.46
N PRO A 630 29.28 -5.63 27.38
CA PRO A 630 29.98 -5.79 26.11
C PRO A 630 29.54 -7.04 25.30
N HIS A 631 28.91 -8.03 25.94
CA HIS A 631 28.42 -9.23 25.31
C HIS A 631 27.05 -9.01 24.60
N ILE A 632 26.31 -7.97 24.94
CA ILE A 632 25.02 -7.61 24.32
C ILE A 632 25.14 -6.34 23.49
N ASN A 633 25.74 -5.28 24.08
CA ASN A 633 25.78 -3.94 23.50
C ASN A 633 26.87 -3.80 22.44
N TYR A 634 26.61 -2.92 21.46
CA TYR A 634 27.65 -2.53 20.51
C TYR A 634 28.73 -1.66 21.16
N SER A 635 30.00 -1.89 20.76
CA SER A 635 31.13 -1.07 21.15
C SER A 635 31.32 0.17 20.28
N ARG A 636 30.57 0.30 19.20
CA ARG A 636 30.62 1.41 18.25
C ARG A 636 29.31 2.16 18.22
N ASN A 637 29.38 3.49 18.27
CA ASN A 637 28.21 4.37 18.35
C ASN A 637 28.17 5.30 17.13
N TYR A 638 27.24 5.05 16.21
CA TYR A 638 27.09 5.86 15.01
C TYR A 638 26.42 7.20 15.31
N ILE A 639 27.01 8.30 14.84
CA ILE A 639 26.54 9.69 15.05
C ILE A 639 25.09 9.86 14.66
N LYS A 640 24.67 9.31 13.50
CA LYS A 640 23.28 9.37 13.03
C LYS A 640 22.31 8.69 14.01
N GLY A 641 22.69 7.55 14.60
CA GLY A 641 21.84 6.90 15.59
C GLY A 641 21.71 7.71 16.88
N VAL A 642 22.79 8.36 17.35
CA VAL A 642 22.72 9.26 18.51
C VAL A 642 21.87 10.48 18.24
N TYR A 643 21.96 11.04 17.04
CA TYR A 643 21.11 12.16 16.61
C TYR A 643 19.61 11.78 16.60
N GLU A 644 19.27 10.57 16.16
CA GLU A 644 17.89 10.08 16.24
C GLU A 644 17.45 9.86 17.70
N LEU A 645 18.34 9.43 18.59
CA LEU A 645 18.05 9.36 20.02
C LEU A 645 17.74 10.75 20.62
N GLU A 646 18.49 11.78 20.25
CA GLU A 646 18.25 13.15 20.69
C GLU A 646 16.90 13.68 20.23
N LYS A 647 16.52 13.40 18.97
CA LYS A 647 15.16 13.73 18.48
C LYS A 647 14.09 13.05 19.31
N LEU A 648 14.28 11.77 19.65
CA LEU A 648 13.37 11.03 20.51
C LEU A 648 13.24 11.66 21.90
N MET A 649 14.39 12.07 22.51
CA MET A 649 14.41 12.72 23.82
C MET A 649 13.56 14.00 23.81
N ILE A 650 13.76 14.88 22.82
CA ILE A 650 13.00 16.14 22.67
C ILE A 650 11.51 15.83 22.45
N LEU A 651 11.19 14.92 21.56
CA LEU A 651 9.82 14.54 21.25
C LEU A 651 9.10 13.95 22.47
N CYS A 652 9.77 13.05 23.20
CA CYS A 652 9.23 12.44 24.42
C CYS A 652 8.95 13.51 25.48
N GLU A 653 9.91 14.38 25.76
CA GLU A 653 9.77 15.44 26.76
C GLU A 653 8.57 16.38 26.46
N ASN A 654 8.39 16.76 25.20
CA ASN A 654 7.29 17.61 24.75
C ASN A 654 5.91 16.96 24.89
N ASN A 655 5.85 15.62 24.91
CA ASN A 655 4.59 14.87 24.98
C ASN A 655 4.28 14.27 26.37
N LEU A 656 5.17 14.35 27.35
CA LEU A 656 4.97 13.80 28.71
C LEU A 656 3.65 14.25 29.36
N HIS A 657 3.25 15.50 29.13
CA HIS A 657 2.02 16.08 29.67
C HIS A 657 0.72 15.40 29.19
N LYS A 658 0.79 14.56 28.16
CA LYS A 658 -0.35 13.80 27.64
C LYS A 658 -0.57 12.48 28.37
N ILE A 659 0.39 12.01 29.17
CA ILE A 659 0.34 10.71 29.84
C ILE A 659 -0.52 10.80 31.09
N SER A 660 -1.64 10.06 31.09
CA SER A 660 -2.60 9.96 32.20
C SER A 660 -2.65 8.55 32.82
N LEU A 661 -1.98 7.58 32.24
CA LEU A 661 -1.92 6.19 32.71
C LEU A 661 -1.11 6.03 33.99
N PRO A 662 -1.42 5.00 34.83
CA PRO A 662 -0.54 4.57 35.90
C PRO A 662 0.90 4.42 35.45
N THR A 663 1.83 5.10 36.09
CA THR A 663 3.22 5.17 35.63
C THR A 663 4.20 4.99 36.80
N LEU A 664 5.04 3.95 36.70
CA LEU A 664 6.20 3.74 37.58
C LEU A 664 7.45 4.26 36.91
N ILE A 665 8.21 5.08 37.63
CA ILE A 665 9.50 5.61 37.20
C ILE A 665 10.54 5.07 38.15
N ILE A 666 11.52 4.32 37.65
CA ILE A 666 12.68 3.81 38.42
C ILE A 666 13.92 4.52 37.91
N GLN A 667 14.66 5.15 38.83
CA GLN A 667 15.85 5.91 38.49
C GLN A 667 17.03 5.54 39.41
N SER A 668 18.17 5.21 38.82
CA SER A 668 19.42 5.07 39.58
C SER A 668 19.94 6.44 40.01
N LYS A 669 20.28 6.62 41.29
CA LYS A 669 20.81 7.88 41.84
C LYS A 669 22.20 8.22 41.30
N LYS A 670 23.02 7.20 41.03
CA LYS A 670 24.41 7.37 40.58
C LYS A 670 24.61 6.93 39.14
N ASP A 671 23.56 6.88 38.30
CA ASP A 671 23.62 6.52 36.91
C ASP A 671 24.75 7.31 36.19
N PRO A 672 25.75 6.66 35.59
CA PRO A 672 26.87 7.35 34.95
C PRO A 672 26.52 7.88 33.56
N VAL A 673 25.47 7.40 32.91
CA VAL A 673 25.05 7.70 31.53
C VAL A 673 23.92 8.70 31.49
N VAL A 674 22.84 8.38 32.19
CA VAL A 674 21.64 9.22 32.25
C VAL A 674 21.71 10.12 33.50
N ASN A 675 21.43 11.40 33.31
CA ASN A 675 21.34 12.31 34.44
C ASN A 675 20.12 11.94 35.30
N PRO A 676 20.28 11.65 36.62
CA PRO A 676 19.19 11.25 37.50
C PRO A 676 18.01 12.23 37.56
N ILE A 677 18.22 13.49 37.21
CA ILE A 677 17.16 14.49 37.06
C ILE A 677 16.07 14.06 36.08
N SER A 678 16.39 13.14 35.14
CA SER A 678 15.45 12.61 34.15
C SER A 678 14.22 12.02 34.81
N GLY A 679 14.39 11.20 35.86
CA GLY A 679 13.29 10.59 36.60
C GLY A 679 12.36 11.63 37.22
N LYS A 680 12.92 12.70 37.82
CA LYS A 680 12.14 13.78 38.38
C LYS A 680 11.40 14.61 37.33
N ILE A 681 12.05 14.93 36.20
CA ILE A 681 11.42 15.67 35.10
C ILE A 681 10.22 14.87 34.55
N ILE A 682 10.39 13.55 34.35
CA ILE A 682 9.30 12.68 33.88
C ILE A 682 8.17 12.70 34.91
N PHE A 683 8.47 12.49 36.19
CA PHE A 683 7.47 12.48 37.26
C PHE A 683 6.69 13.79 37.34
N ASP A 684 7.36 14.93 37.26
CA ASP A 684 6.74 16.25 37.40
C ASP A 684 5.84 16.58 36.18
N LYS A 685 6.26 16.19 34.94
CA LYS A 685 5.55 16.56 33.72
C LYS A 685 4.38 15.66 33.35
N ILE A 686 4.34 14.38 33.78
CA ILE A 686 3.20 13.50 33.48
C ILE A 686 1.96 13.88 34.28
N LYS A 687 0.77 13.76 33.65
CA LYS A 687 -0.51 14.10 34.26
C LYS A 687 -1.17 12.95 35.07
N SER A 688 -0.56 11.77 35.05
CA SER A 688 -1.09 10.63 35.79
C SER A 688 -1.28 10.94 37.27
N GLN A 689 -2.45 10.60 37.80
CA GLN A 689 -2.72 10.66 39.26
C GLN A 689 -2.11 9.45 40.00
N GLN A 690 -1.84 8.37 39.28
CA GLN A 690 -1.26 7.13 39.78
C GLN A 690 0.18 7.00 39.34
N LYS A 691 1.04 7.94 39.76
CA LYS A 691 2.46 7.94 39.40
C LYS A 691 3.35 7.74 40.62
N LYS A 692 4.44 6.98 40.44
CA LYS A 692 5.42 6.68 41.50
C LYS A 692 6.82 6.87 40.96
N LEU A 693 7.68 7.61 41.67
CA LEU A 693 9.12 7.70 41.43
C LEU A 693 9.84 6.90 42.51
N VAL A 694 10.68 5.97 42.07
CA VAL A 694 11.54 5.16 42.93
C VAL A 694 13.00 5.41 42.56
N GLU A 695 13.70 6.05 43.46
CA GLU A 695 15.14 6.27 43.31
C GLU A 695 15.91 5.17 44.01
N MET A 696 16.73 4.43 43.24
CA MET A 696 17.50 3.28 43.74
C MET A 696 19.00 3.60 43.81
N ASP A 697 19.72 3.03 44.76
CA ASP A 697 21.18 3.25 44.92
C ASP A 697 21.97 2.22 44.11
N PHE A 698 22.03 2.46 42.78
CA PHE A 698 22.92 1.72 41.88
C PHE A 698 24.00 2.67 41.36
N GLU A 699 25.17 2.12 41.04
CA GLU A 699 26.34 2.86 40.50
C GLU A 699 26.49 2.70 38.99
N ASN A 700 25.70 1.84 38.37
CA ASN A 700 25.67 1.55 36.94
C ASN A 700 24.38 1.99 36.27
N HIS A 701 24.43 2.14 34.95
CA HIS A 701 23.25 2.49 34.12
C HIS A 701 22.35 1.28 33.92
N VAL A 702 22.92 0.11 33.58
CA VAL A 702 22.17 -1.10 33.20
C VAL A 702 21.76 -1.89 34.45
N ILE A 703 20.84 -1.33 35.24
CA ILE A 703 20.39 -1.93 36.54
C ILE A 703 19.60 -3.22 36.35
N ILE A 704 18.99 -3.45 35.20
CA ILE A 704 18.15 -4.63 34.90
C ILE A 704 18.95 -5.91 34.65
N THR A 705 20.29 -5.82 34.51
CA THR A 705 21.19 -6.97 34.40
C THR A 705 22.20 -7.02 35.52
N SER A 706 22.10 -6.09 36.50
CA SER A 706 23.02 -6.00 37.65
C SER A 706 22.82 -7.15 38.66
N LYS A 707 23.75 -7.29 39.60
CA LYS A 707 23.64 -8.31 40.68
C LYS A 707 22.36 -8.18 41.52
N ASN A 708 21.88 -6.95 41.71
CA ASN A 708 20.71 -6.66 42.53
C ASN A 708 19.45 -6.35 41.69
N LYS A 709 19.39 -6.85 40.45
CA LYS A 709 18.26 -6.64 39.51
C LYS A 709 16.90 -7.07 40.07
N GLU A 710 16.89 -8.04 40.99
CA GLU A 710 15.67 -8.54 41.64
C GLU A 710 14.92 -7.43 42.40
N LEU A 711 15.63 -6.42 42.94
CA LEU A 711 14.98 -5.25 43.57
C LEU A 711 14.16 -4.46 42.58
N VAL A 712 14.67 -4.26 41.35
CA VAL A 712 13.98 -3.59 40.28
C VAL A 712 12.76 -4.42 39.83
N PHE A 713 12.93 -5.73 39.67
CA PHE A 713 11.90 -6.64 39.21
C PHE A 713 10.75 -6.74 40.22
N GLN A 714 11.08 -6.80 41.54
CA GLN A 714 10.10 -6.84 42.60
C GLN A 714 9.28 -5.54 42.68
N GLU A 715 9.93 -4.39 42.45
CA GLU A 715 9.23 -3.09 42.44
C GLU A 715 8.21 -3.02 41.28
N ILE A 716 8.51 -3.60 40.12
CA ILE A 716 7.61 -3.68 38.97
C ILE A 716 6.36 -4.54 39.34
N ILE A 717 6.56 -5.72 39.94
CA ILE A 717 5.46 -6.59 40.36
C ILE A 717 4.61 -5.90 41.47
N ASN A 718 5.23 -5.25 42.44
CA ASN A 718 4.54 -4.50 43.48
C ASN A 718 3.67 -3.40 42.84
N PHE A 719 4.17 -2.68 41.87
CA PHE A 719 3.41 -1.68 41.14
C PHE A 719 2.20 -2.29 40.41
N PHE A 720 2.40 -3.39 39.67
CA PHE A 720 1.28 -4.06 38.99
C PHE A 720 0.19 -4.53 39.94
N ASN A 721 0.57 -5.08 41.11
CA ASN A 721 -0.36 -5.47 42.15
C ASN A 721 -1.11 -4.25 42.74
N GLN A 722 -0.39 -3.17 43.09
CA GLN A 722 -0.98 -1.95 43.68
C GLN A 722 -2.01 -1.31 42.73
N GLN A 723 -1.75 -1.38 41.43
CA GLN A 723 -2.63 -0.84 40.36
C GLN A 723 -3.71 -1.86 39.95
N LYS A 724 -3.79 -3.02 40.57
CA LYS A 724 -4.75 -4.10 40.24
C LYS A 724 -4.68 -4.55 38.76
N MET A 725 -3.50 -4.56 38.21
CA MET A 725 -3.26 -5.02 36.83
C MET A 725 -3.14 -6.54 36.77
N ILE A 726 -2.71 -7.14 37.87
CA ILE A 726 -2.52 -8.58 38.06
C ILE A 726 -3.19 -9.05 39.35
#